data_849dae77155fee208d062bdcf94e0343
#
_entry.id   849dae77155fee208d062bdcf94e0343
#
_cell.length_a   1.000
_cell.length_b   1.000
_cell.length_c   1.000
_cell.angle_alpha   90.00
_cell.angle_beta   90.00
_cell.angle_gamma   90.00
#
_symmetry.space_group_name_H-M   'P 1'
#
loop_
_entity.id
_entity.type
_entity.pdbx_description
1 polymer ?
#
loop_
_entity_poly.entity_id
_entity_poly.type
_entity_poly.pdbx_seq_one_letter_code
_entity_poly.pdbx_strand_id
1 'polypeptide(L)'
;MSRKRSPTPSRISEGHPFPLGATWDGLGVNFALFSAHATKVELCLFDARGEKEIERIELPEYTDEIWHGYLPDAHPGQIYGYRVHGPYEPDAGHRFNPNKLLLDPYAKQLVGRLRWSEALFGYTIGSADADLSFDERDSAPFVPKSKVIDPAFTWAERPPVRVPWDRTVIYEAHLRGLSMRHPQVPEAVRGTFAGLMNADLLAHIRRLGVTSVELLPIHGFVDDKHLLENGMSNYWGYNSIAFFAPHPAYLASGQVNEFKEMVAHLHDAGLELILDVVYNHTAEGNELGPTLCMRGIDNASYYRLMPDQRRYYINDSGTGNTLDLSHPCVLQMVTDSLRYWATEMRVDGFRFDLATILGRHPDGFDERHGFLVACRQDPVLSKCKLIAEPWDCGPGGYQVGGFPPGWAEWNDRFRDCVRAYWRGDDGMLPELARRLTASGDLYDQRGRRPYASVNFVTAHDGFTLRDVVSYDHKHNEANGENNADGSDHNLSWNHGCEGPTDDPEIRALRLRQMRNLLSTLLLSQGTPMLVAGDEFSRTQQGNNNVYCQDNELGWIDWRLDDEGRSLLAFTQRLLALRQRYPILRRGRFLVGEYNEALGVKDVTWLAPGGEEMTEEHWHDEHARCLGVLLDGRAQPTGILRSGEDATLLLILNAYHDAVSFRLPEVAEGSGWTCLLDTQRPEDPLGERYPFASEFLVGGRSFLLFELQPPGAGAEG
;
A
#
# COMPACT_ATOMS: atom_id res chain seq x y z
N MET A 1 39.80 56.67 18.26
CA MET A 1 38.46 56.83 17.67
C MET A 1 38.06 55.48 17.01
N SER A 2 37.29 54.69 17.72
CA SER A 2 36.78 53.41 17.21
C SER A 2 35.62 53.69 16.25
N ARG A 3 35.76 53.32 14.97
CA ARG A 3 34.67 53.38 14.00
C ARG A 3 33.62 52.32 14.43
N LYS A 4 32.47 52.76 14.92
CA LYS A 4 31.27 51.91 15.05
C LYS A 4 30.95 51.40 13.65
N ARG A 5 31.05 50.08 13.43
CA ARG A 5 30.49 49.44 12.24
C ARG A 5 28.98 49.68 12.28
N SER A 6 28.44 50.27 11.22
CA SER A 6 27.01 50.35 11.00
C SER A 6 26.46 48.93 11.02
N PRO A 7 25.31 48.67 11.65
CA PRO A 7 24.68 47.36 11.56
C PRO A 7 24.44 47.05 10.07
N THR A 8 24.93 45.92 9.62
CA THR A 8 24.60 45.38 8.30
C THR A 8 23.07 45.27 8.23
N PRO A 9 22.40 45.76 7.19
CA PRO A 9 20.95 45.59 7.05
C PRO A 9 20.60 44.13 7.19
N SER A 10 19.50 43.83 7.89
CA SER A 10 18.99 42.46 8.00
C SER A 10 18.78 41.92 6.59
N ARG A 11 19.41 40.79 6.27
CA ARG A 11 19.31 40.12 4.97
C ARG A 11 17.93 39.50 4.73
N ILE A 12 17.17 39.27 5.79
CA ILE A 12 15.83 38.64 5.78
C ILE A 12 14.76 39.71 6.09
N SER A 13 13.64 39.65 5.37
CA SER A 13 12.45 40.46 5.64
C SER A 13 11.33 39.61 6.25
N GLU A 14 10.20 40.24 6.59
CA GLU A 14 9.08 39.62 7.31
C GLU A 14 8.53 38.36 6.63
N GLY A 15 8.39 38.32 5.30
CA GLY A 15 7.78 37.20 4.58
C GLY A 15 6.30 36.98 4.89
N HIS A 16 5.83 35.75 4.69
CA HIS A 16 4.43 35.35 4.88
C HIS A 16 4.34 34.04 5.67
N PRO A 17 3.29 33.87 6.52
CA PRO A 17 3.10 32.62 7.28
C PRO A 17 2.67 31.42 6.41
N PHE A 18 2.18 31.67 5.20
CA PHE A 18 1.76 30.66 4.25
C PHE A 18 2.29 30.91 2.84
N PRO A 19 2.53 29.85 2.03
CA PRO A 19 2.45 28.41 2.38
C PRO A 19 3.56 28.00 3.37
N LEU A 20 3.32 26.94 4.14
CA LEU A 20 4.34 26.35 5.02
C LEU A 20 5.48 25.73 4.20
N GLY A 21 6.67 25.66 4.79
CA GLY A 21 7.90 25.19 4.16
C GLY A 21 8.65 26.30 3.41
N ALA A 22 9.57 25.91 2.54
CA ALA A 22 10.35 26.80 1.69
C ALA A 22 9.68 26.98 0.32
N THR A 23 9.27 28.20 -0.01
CA THR A 23 8.56 28.52 -1.26
C THR A 23 9.34 29.53 -2.09
N TRP A 24 9.78 29.08 -3.28
CA TRP A 24 10.45 29.92 -4.28
C TRP A 24 9.39 30.65 -5.13
N ASP A 25 9.51 31.98 -5.25
CA ASP A 25 8.59 32.86 -6.00
C ASP A 25 9.17 33.43 -7.30
N GLY A 26 10.41 33.06 -7.65
CA GLY A 26 11.15 33.61 -8.79
C GLY A 26 12.12 34.71 -8.44
N LEU A 27 12.07 35.28 -7.25
CA LEU A 27 12.91 36.38 -6.77
C LEU A 27 13.66 36.05 -5.48
N GLY A 28 13.05 35.21 -4.62
CA GLY A 28 13.60 34.77 -3.35
C GLY A 28 12.81 33.61 -2.77
N VAL A 29 13.07 33.27 -1.53
CA VAL A 29 12.41 32.12 -0.86
C VAL A 29 11.74 32.60 0.42
N ASN A 30 10.46 32.31 0.54
CA ASN A 30 9.73 32.42 1.78
C ASN A 30 9.89 31.13 2.59
N PHE A 31 10.31 31.26 3.85
CA PHE A 31 10.40 30.16 4.81
C PHE A 31 9.32 30.33 5.85
N ALA A 32 8.54 29.29 6.11
CA ALA A 32 7.46 29.28 7.09
C ALA A 32 7.42 27.94 7.83
N LEU A 33 7.48 27.98 9.18
CA LEU A 33 7.58 26.82 10.04
C LEU A 33 6.56 26.92 11.19
N PHE A 34 5.68 25.94 11.34
CA PHE A 34 4.80 25.84 12.49
C PHE A 34 5.57 25.39 13.73
N SER A 35 5.46 26.17 14.81
CA SER A 35 5.89 25.80 16.17
C SER A 35 5.24 26.71 17.19
N ALA A 36 4.24 26.19 17.93
CA ALA A 36 3.48 26.98 18.91
C ALA A 36 4.26 27.31 20.18
N HIS A 37 5.15 26.40 20.60
CA HIS A 37 5.86 26.53 21.88
C HIS A 37 7.31 26.96 21.74
N ALA A 38 7.80 27.21 20.53
CA ALA A 38 9.13 27.74 20.31
C ALA A 38 9.24 29.17 20.83
N THR A 39 10.42 29.54 21.32
CA THR A 39 10.77 30.92 21.71
C THR A 39 11.60 31.64 20.67
N LYS A 40 12.22 30.91 19.75
CA LYS A 40 13.01 31.40 18.62
C LYS A 40 13.21 30.28 17.60
N VAL A 41 13.20 30.61 16.32
CA VAL A 41 13.56 29.71 15.22
C VAL A 41 14.72 30.31 14.41
N GLU A 42 15.76 29.52 14.19
CA GLU A 42 16.90 29.87 13.36
C GLU A 42 16.90 29.04 12.07
N LEU A 43 16.87 29.71 10.92
CA LEU A 43 17.14 29.15 9.62
C LEU A 43 18.64 28.98 9.45
N CYS A 44 19.12 27.77 9.25
CA CYS A 44 20.51 27.42 9.02
C CYS A 44 20.73 27.13 7.54
N LEU A 45 21.61 27.90 6.89
CA LEU A 45 21.98 27.75 5.48
C LEU A 45 23.29 26.96 5.38
N PHE A 46 23.36 26.07 4.42
CA PHE A 46 24.51 25.21 4.18
C PHE A 46 25.15 25.48 2.82
N ASP A 47 26.41 25.08 2.69
CA ASP A 47 27.13 25.09 1.42
C ASP A 47 26.48 24.16 0.39
N ALA A 48 26.92 24.22 -0.87
CA ALA A 48 26.34 23.46 -1.98
C ALA A 48 26.40 21.94 -1.80
N ARG A 49 27.15 21.43 -0.83
CA ARG A 49 27.25 20.00 -0.49
C ARG A 49 26.42 19.61 0.74
N GLY A 50 25.93 20.60 1.49
CA GLY A 50 25.23 20.38 2.76
C GLY A 50 26.15 19.95 3.91
N GLU A 51 27.47 20.16 3.77
CA GLU A 51 28.47 19.72 4.76
C GLU A 51 28.76 20.78 5.81
N LYS A 52 28.80 22.08 5.39
CA LYS A 52 29.18 23.20 6.25
C LYS A 52 28.02 24.16 6.40
N GLU A 53 27.62 24.46 7.66
CA GLU A 53 26.75 25.56 7.99
C GLU A 53 27.48 26.88 7.68
N ILE A 54 26.96 27.69 6.74
CA ILE A 54 27.59 28.92 6.28
C ILE A 54 26.96 30.16 6.91
N GLU A 55 25.70 30.10 7.30
CA GLU A 55 24.97 31.20 7.88
C GLU A 55 23.81 30.68 8.75
N ARG A 56 23.50 31.44 9.80
CA ARG A 56 22.37 31.20 10.68
C ARG A 56 21.60 32.52 10.83
N ILE A 57 20.30 32.46 10.52
CA ILE A 57 19.42 33.63 10.44
C ILE A 57 18.20 33.36 11.32
N GLU A 58 17.90 34.25 12.24
CA GLU A 58 16.66 34.17 13.03
C GLU A 58 15.48 34.56 12.15
N LEU A 59 14.40 33.77 12.15
CA LEU A 59 13.15 34.14 11.49
C LEU A 59 12.52 35.33 12.22
N PRO A 60 12.23 36.43 11.51
CA PRO A 60 11.91 37.69 12.17
C PRO A 60 10.48 37.79 12.68
N GLU A 61 9.57 37.01 12.13
CA GLU A 61 8.14 37.16 12.38
C GLU A 61 7.49 35.84 12.94
N TYR A 62 6.47 36.04 13.76
CA TYR A 62 5.65 35.00 14.34
C TYR A 62 4.17 35.38 14.24
N THR A 63 3.42 34.63 13.42
CA THR A 63 2.00 34.91 13.15
C THR A 63 1.20 33.60 13.26
N ASP A 64 0.22 33.57 14.15
CA ASP A 64 -0.67 32.40 14.32
C ASP A 64 0.10 31.08 14.48
N GLU A 65 1.09 31.04 15.37
CA GLU A 65 1.97 29.90 15.68
C GLU A 65 2.96 29.52 14.58
N ILE A 66 3.09 30.35 13.53
CA ILE A 66 3.99 30.12 12.41
C ILE A 66 5.13 31.14 12.43
N TRP A 67 6.36 30.65 12.47
CA TRP A 67 7.59 31.42 12.32
C TRP A 67 7.90 31.61 10.83
N HIS A 68 8.12 32.85 10.39
CA HIS A 68 8.34 33.09 8.97
C HIS A 68 9.33 34.23 8.67
N GLY A 69 9.87 34.16 7.46
CA GLY A 69 10.78 35.19 6.94
C GLY A 69 11.05 34.97 5.45
N TYR A 70 11.30 36.07 4.73
CA TYR A 70 11.60 36.02 3.32
C TYR A 70 13.07 36.37 3.06
N LEU A 71 13.78 35.48 2.35
CA LEU A 71 15.18 35.61 2.01
C LEU A 71 15.35 35.88 0.51
N PRO A 72 15.61 37.15 0.10
CA PRO A 72 15.61 37.55 -1.31
C PRO A 72 16.78 36.97 -2.12
N ASP A 73 17.85 36.56 -1.48
CA ASP A 73 19.03 35.99 -2.16
C ASP A 73 19.01 34.47 -2.23
N ALA A 74 18.02 33.82 -1.62
CA ALA A 74 17.86 32.35 -1.69
C ALA A 74 17.22 31.96 -3.01
N HIS A 75 17.59 30.79 -3.52
CA HIS A 75 17.13 30.28 -4.80
C HIS A 75 17.05 28.74 -4.78
N PRO A 76 16.44 28.10 -5.78
CA PRO A 76 16.46 26.66 -5.91
C PRO A 76 17.89 26.11 -5.87
N GLY A 77 18.07 25.03 -5.10
CA GLY A 77 19.40 24.48 -4.80
C GLY A 77 19.94 24.87 -3.42
N GLN A 78 19.40 25.90 -2.76
CA GLN A 78 19.81 26.26 -1.40
C GLN A 78 19.49 25.10 -0.45
N ILE A 79 20.52 24.67 0.29
CA ILE A 79 20.40 23.62 1.32
C ILE A 79 20.23 24.29 2.67
N TYR A 80 19.28 23.81 3.47
CA TYR A 80 18.92 24.42 4.73
C TYR A 80 18.39 23.41 5.76
N GLY A 81 18.23 23.86 6.98
CA GLY A 81 17.56 23.22 8.09
C GLY A 81 17.20 24.23 9.16
N TYR A 82 16.59 23.78 10.23
CA TYR A 82 16.19 24.64 11.33
C TYR A 82 16.85 24.24 12.64
N ARG A 83 17.07 25.27 13.52
CA ARG A 83 17.34 25.06 14.93
C ARG A 83 16.27 25.80 15.70
N VAL A 84 15.59 25.08 16.59
CA VAL A 84 14.43 25.61 17.29
C VAL A 84 14.72 25.67 18.77
N HIS A 85 14.49 26.85 19.37
CA HIS A 85 14.67 27.11 20.79
C HIS A 85 13.33 27.06 21.50
N GLY A 86 13.32 26.55 22.71
CA GLY A 86 12.14 26.43 23.54
C GLY A 86 12.47 25.65 24.82
N PRO A 87 11.48 25.30 25.63
CA PRO A 87 11.72 24.54 26.85
C PRO A 87 12.18 23.11 26.55
N TYR A 88 13.17 22.62 27.30
CA TYR A 88 13.50 21.21 27.38
C TYR A 88 12.96 20.66 28.69
N GLU A 89 11.71 20.29 28.67
CA GLU A 89 10.93 19.82 29.82
C GLU A 89 10.15 18.55 29.40
N PRO A 90 10.83 17.38 29.27
CA PRO A 90 10.20 16.16 28.77
C PRO A 90 8.96 15.73 29.56
N ASP A 91 8.93 15.93 30.88
CA ASP A 91 7.76 15.61 31.70
C ASP A 91 6.52 16.45 31.32
N ALA A 92 6.71 17.65 30.77
CA ALA A 92 5.66 18.49 30.20
C ALA A 92 5.41 18.22 28.69
N GLY A 93 6.20 17.34 28.07
CA GLY A 93 6.11 17.01 26.65
C GLY A 93 6.96 17.87 25.74
N HIS A 94 7.82 18.77 26.27
CA HIS A 94 8.65 19.67 25.49
C HIS A 94 10.08 19.15 25.36
N ARG A 95 10.60 19.11 24.11
CA ARG A 95 11.91 18.51 23.80
C ARG A 95 12.74 19.39 22.86
N PHE A 96 12.63 20.72 22.99
CA PHE A 96 13.42 21.65 22.19
C PHE A 96 14.90 21.54 22.53
N ASN A 97 15.76 21.48 21.51
CA ASN A 97 17.20 21.49 21.69
C ASN A 97 17.87 22.18 20.48
N PRO A 98 18.35 23.44 20.59
CA PRO A 98 18.91 24.19 19.49
C PRO A 98 20.24 23.63 18.97
N ASN A 99 20.86 22.67 19.68
CA ASN A 99 22.03 21.96 19.18
C ASN A 99 21.67 20.90 18.13
N LYS A 100 20.38 20.60 17.96
CA LYS A 100 19.91 19.63 16.97
C LYS A 100 19.44 20.34 15.72
N LEU A 101 20.08 20.02 14.58
CA LEU A 101 19.62 20.49 13.28
C LEU A 101 18.41 19.66 12.87
N LEU A 102 17.32 20.31 12.49
CA LEU A 102 16.03 19.69 12.19
C LEU A 102 15.71 19.84 10.71
N LEU A 103 15.10 18.78 10.15
CA LEU A 103 14.48 18.82 8.84
C LEU A 103 13.24 19.71 8.87
N ASP A 104 12.97 20.35 7.75
CA ASP A 104 11.68 20.99 7.51
C ASP A 104 10.61 19.90 7.25
N PRO A 105 9.51 19.86 8.00
CA PRO A 105 8.41 18.91 7.76
C PRO A 105 7.81 19.02 6.34
N TYR A 106 7.93 20.19 5.71
CA TYR A 106 7.48 20.47 4.34
C TYR A 106 8.61 20.38 3.29
N ALA A 107 9.78 19.84 3.64
CA ALA A 107 10.89 19.69 2.70
C ALA A 107 10.47 18.81 1.50
N LYS A 108 10.61 19.33 0.30
CA LYS A 108 10.28 18.64 -0.96
C LYS A 108 11.46 17.88 -1.57
N GLN A 109 12.65 18.09 -1.06
CA GLN A 109 13.86 17.35 -1.40
C GLN A 109 14.81 17.28 -0.20
N LEU A 110 15.41 16.10 -0.02
CA LEU A 110 16.46 15.88 0.98
C LEU A 110 17.83 15.75 0.31
N VAL A 111 18.89 16.15 1.02
CA VAL A 111 20.29 16.00 0.63
C VAL A 111 21.07 15.35 1.76
N GLY A 112 21.91 14.39 1.40
CA GLY A 112 22.69 13.60 2.36
C GLY A 112 21.90 12.41 2.91
N ARG A 113 22.51 11.72 3.87
CA ARG A 113 21.94 10.55 4.56
C ARG A 113 22.11 10.71 6.06
N LEU A 114 21.22 10.11 6.81
CA LEU A 114 21.38 9.98 8.25
C LEU A 114 22.62 9.11 8.55
N ARG A 115 23.46 9.59 9.45
CA ARG A 115 24.58 8.81 10.01
C ARG A 115 24.37 8.70 11.51
N TRP A 116 24.08 7.53 11.99
CA TRP A 116 23.80 7.32 13.40
C TRP A 116 24.98 7.77 14.27
N SER A 117 24.66 8.61 15.25
CA SER A 117 25.56 9.18 16.24
C SER A 117 24.76 9.51 17.49
N GLU A 118 25.38 9.46 18.64
CA GLU A 118 24.76 9.91 19.88
C GLU A 118 24.40 11.41 19.83
N ALA A 119 25.04 12.20 18.97
CA ALA A 119 24.70 13.61 18.77
C ALA A 119 23.30 13.84 18.17
N LEU A 120 22.65 12.80 17.62
CA LEU A 120 21.28 12.88 17.09
C LEU A 120 20.22 12.98 18.20
N PHE A 121 20.56 12.61 19.42
CA PHE A 121 19.62 12.56 20.54
C PHE A 121 19.59 13.89 21.28
N GLY A 122 18.43 14.37 21.67
CA GLY A 122 18.25 15.59 22.45
C GLY A 122 18.79 15.49 23.89
N TYR A 123 19.06 14.27 24.33
CA TYR A 123 19.55 13.92 25.66
C TYR A 123 20.89 13.16 25.59
N THR A 124 21.61 13.08 26.69
CA THR A 124 22.90 12.38 26.78
C THR A 124 22.68 10.89 26.97
N ILE A 125 23.02 10.10 25.97
CA ILE A 125 22.92 8.62 26.05
C ILE A 125 23.82 8.10 27.19
N GLY A 126 23.27 7.20 27.99
CA GLY A 126 23.94 6.62 29.14
C GLY A 126 23.89 7.47 30.41
N SER A 127 23.24 8.66 30.36
CA SER A 127 22.97 9.44 31.58
C SER A 127 22.04 8.69 32.52
N ALA A 128 22.24 8.84 33.83
CA ALA A 128 21.34 8.30 34.86
C ALA A 128 19.92 8.90 34.78
N ASP A 129 19.81 10.14 34.28
CA ASP A 129 18.54 10.84 34.08
C ASP A 129 17.88 10.50 32.76
N ALA A 130 18.47 9.62 31.95
CA ALA A 130 18.00 9.20 30.62
C ALA A 130 17.61 10.41 29.75
N ASP A 131 16.38 10.42 29.17
CA ASP A 131 15.87 11.48 28.30
C ASP A 131 15.52 12.81 29.01
N LEU A 132 15.62 12.87 30.36
CA LEU A 132 15.54 14.12 31.12
C LEU A 132 16.86 14.91 31.10
N SER A 133 17.98 14.26 30.73
CA SER A 133 19.25 14.93 30.51
C SER A 133 19.25 15.74 29.21
N PHE A 134 20.21 16.65 29.04
CA PHE A 134 20.32 17.51 27.86
C PHE A 134 21.68 17.28 27.16
N ASP A 135 21.66 17.10 25.85
CA ASP A 135 22.85 16.89 25.04
C ASP A 135 23.22 18.16 24.24
N GLU A 136 24.42 18.66 24.41
CA GLU A 136 24.91 19.90 23.76
C GLU A 136 25.65 19.67 22.44
N ARG A 137 25.83 18.41 22.01
CA ARG A 137 26.56 18.09 20.77
C ARG A 137 25.76 18.54 19.54
N ASP A 138 26.46 19.08 18.55
CA ASP A 138 25.85 19.47 17.27
C ASP A 138 25.52 18.24 16.41
N SER A 139 24.26 18.11 16.02
CA SER A 139 23.79 17.01 15.14
C SER A 139 23.97 17.30 13.64
N ALA A 140 24.26 18.54 13.24
CA ALA A 140 24.30 18.94 11.82
C ALA A 140 25.19 18.05 10.93
N PRO A 141 26.36 17.55 11.38
CA PRO A 141 27.17 16.65 10.56
C PRO A 141 26.53 15.31 10.23
N PHE A 142 25.50 14.91 10.98
CA PHE A 142 24.95 13.54 10.98
C PHE A 142 23.57 13.42 10.35
N VAL A 143 22.83 14.51 10.20
CA VAL A 143 21.47 14.53 9.65
C VAL A 143 21.45 14.92 8.18
N PRO A 144 20.51 14.41 7.36
CA PRO A 144 20.23 14.96 6.04
C PRO A 144 19.72 16.40 6.19
N LYS A 145 19.72 17.17 5.09
CA LYS A 145 19.23 18.54 5.05
C LYS A 145 18.11 18.69 4.05
N SER A 146 17.31 19.70 4.26
CA SER A 146 16.28 20.14 3.34
C SER A 146 16.88 20.94 2.20
N LYS A 147 16.28 20.89 1.01
CA LYS A 147 16.72 21.64 -0.16
C LYS A 147 15.55 22.35 -0.81
N VAL A 148 15.75 23.63 -1.13
CA VAL A 148 14.80 24.42 -1.92
C VAL A 148 14.74 23.89 -3.34
N ILE A 149 13.55 23.62 -3.87
CA ILE A 149 13.33 23.16 -5.25
C ILE A 149 12.73 24.26 -6.12
N ASP A 150 12.95 24.17 -7.43
CA ASP A 150 12.10 24.80 -8.43
C ASP A 150 10.94 23.84 -8.72
N PRO A 151 9.68 24.22 -8.46
CA PRO A 151 8.54 23.35 -8.72
C PRO A 151 8.18 23.22 -10.21
N ALA A 152 8.81 24.03 -11.08
CA ALA A 152 8.51 24.08 -12.49
C ALA A 152 8.72 22.70 -13.16
N PHE A 153 7.68 22.23 -13.83
CA PHE A 153 7.72 21.03 -14.65
C PHE A 153 6.68 21.13 -15.75
N THR A 154 7.05 20.78 -16.96
CA THR A 154 6.12 20.82 -18.09
C THR A 154 5.48 19.44 -18.27
N TRP A 155 4.25 19.32 -17.79
CA TRP A 155 3.44 18.14 -18.06
C TRP A 155 2.95 18.13 -19.51
N ALA A 156 2.96 16.94 -20.16
CA ALA A 156 2.31 16.79 -21.44
C ALA A 156 0.79 17.06 -21.29
N GLU A 157 0.21 17.74 -22.29
CA GLU A 157 -1.25 17.97 -22.35
C GLU A 157 -1.97 16.66 -22.69
N ARG A 158 -2.18 15.82 -21.72
CA ARG A 158 -2.95 14.58 -21.81
C ARG A 158 -4.00 14.52 -20.72
N PRO A 159 -5.18 13.93 -21.02
CA PRO A 159 -6.16 13.71 -19.97
C PRO A 159 -5.55 12.77 -18.89
N PRO A 160 -5.84 13.00 -17.62
CA PRO A 160 -5.38 12.12 -16.56
C PRO A 160 -5.92 10.69 -16.79
N VAL A 161 -5.09 9.71 -16.49
CA VAL A 161 -5.55 8.31 -16.42
C VAL A 161 -6.53 8.23 -15.25
N ARG A 162 -7.71 7.67 -15.50
CA ARG A 162 -8.71 7.42 -14.47
C ARG A 162 -9.38 6.09 -14.75
N VAL A 163 -8.97 5.10 -14.01
CA VAL A 163 -9.57 3.77 -14.08
C VAL A 163 -10.75 3.70 -13.12
N PRO A 164 -11.97 3.40 -13.58
CA PRO A 164 -13.10 3.17 -12.69
C PRO A 164 -12.80 2.03 -11.70
N TRP A 165 -13.30 2.14 -10.49
CA TRP A 165 -13.06 1.14 -9.44
C TRP A 165 -13.44 -0.29 -9.84
N ASP A 166 -14.52 -0.47 -10.59
CA ASP A 166 -14.96 -1.78 -11.08
C ASP A 166 -13.99 -2.42 -12.10
N ARG A 167 -13.06 -1.62 -12.66
CA ARG A 167 -12.00 -2.08 -13.56
C ARG A 167 -10.63 -2.11 -12.91
N THR A 168 -10.51 -1.62 -11.69
CA THR A 168 -9.24 -1.52 -10.99
C THR A 168 -8.70 -2.91 -10.63
N VAL A 169 -7.44 -3.13 -10.97
CA VAL A 169 -6.61 -4.26 -10.53
C VAL A 169 -5.30 -3.65 -10.04
N ILE A 170 -5.03 -3.82 -8.75
CA ILE A 170 -3.86 -3.23 -8.09
C ILE A 170 -2.67 -4.18 -8.21
N TYR A 171 -1.50 -3.63 -8.48
CA TYR A 171 -0.21 -4.34 -8.49
C TYR A 171 0.70 -3.72 -7.44
N GLU A 172 0.78 -4.35 -6.28
CA GLU A 172 1.62 -3.92 -5.17
C GLU A 172 3.09 -4.25 -5.46
N ALA A 173 3.97 -3.26 -5.40
CA ALA A 173 5.36 -3.43 -5.76
C ALA A 173 6.30 -2.56 -4.90
N HIS A 174 7.49 -3.08 -4.59
CA HIS A 174 8.58 -2.29 -4.04
C HIS A 174 9.39 -1.68 -5.18
N LEU A 175 9.52 -0.35 -5.22
CA LEU A 175 10.21 0.37 -6.31
C LEU A 175 11.59 -0.19 -6.61
N ARG A 176 12.40 -0.39 -5.57
CA ARG A 176 13.76 -0.90 -5.70
C ARG A 176 13.78 -2.37 -6.10
N GLY A 177 13.05 -3.21 -5.39
CA GLY A 177 13.00 -4.65 -5.64
C GLY A 177 12.49 -5.02 -7.02
N LEU A 178 11.60 -4.21 -7.59
CA LEU A 178 11.01 -4.44 -8.89
C LEU A 178 12.04 -4.42 -10.04
N SER A 179 13.03 -3.54 -9.99
CA SER A 179 13.96 -3.33 -11.12
C SER A 179 15.40 -3.80 -10.87
N MET A 180 15.80 -4.10 -9.63
CA MET A 180 17.20 -4.41 -9.28
C MET A 180 17.80 -5.56 -10.07
N ARG A 181 17.01 -6.60 -10.38
CA ARG A 181 17.48 -7.77 -11.15
C ARG A 181 16.86 -7.86 -12.54
N HIS A 182 16.15 -6.80 -12.98
CA HIS A 182 15.52 -6.82 -14.30
C HIS A 182 16.58 -6.73 -15.41
N PRO A 183 16.62 -7.70 -16.37
CA PRO A 183 17.73 -7.82 -17.31
C PRO A 183 17.82 -6.65 -18.30
N GLN A 184 16.70 -6.00 -18.62
CA GLN A 184 16.63 -4.90 -19.59
C GLN A 184 16.75 -3.52 -18.94
N VAL A 185 16.73 -3.41 -17.59
CA VAL A 185 16.93 -2.13 -16.91
C VAL A 185 18.43 -1.87 -16.81
N PRO A 186 18.95 -0.72 -17.32
CA PRO A 186 20.36 -0.37 -17.16
C PRO A 186 20.79 -0.32 -15.69
N GLU A 187 21.96 -0.87 -15.38
CA GLU A 187 22.44 -1.01 -14.01
C GLU A 187 22.46 0.33 -13.25
N ALA A 188 22.83 1.42 -13.91
CA ALA A 188 22.95 2.75 -13.32
C ALA A 188 21.61 3.32 -12.80
N VAL A 189 20.47 2.80 -13.25
CA VAL A 189 19.15 3.28 -12.85
C VAL A 189 18.29 2.23 -12.15
N ARG A 190 18.83 1.04 -11.91
CA ARG A 190 18.14 -0.01 -11.16
C ARG A 190 17.79 0.46 -9.76
N GLY A 191 16.62 0.11 -9.29
CA GLY A 191 16.14 0.45 -7.95
C GLY A 191 15.74 1.90 -7.77
N THR A 192 15.55 2.67 -8.86
CA THR A 192 15.16 4.09 -8.85
C THR A 192 13.90 4.34 -9.67
N PHE A 193 13.34 5.54 -9.60
CA PHE A 193 12.21 5.94 -10.44
C PHE A 193 12.55 5.84 -11.94
N ALA A 194 13.78 6.18 -12.32
CA ALA A 194 14.25 6.00 -13.70
C ALA A 194 14.25 4.53 -14.14
N GLY A 195 14.50 3.60 -13.24
CA GLY A 195 14.40 2.18 -13.51
C GLY A 195 12.98 1.71 -13.82
N LEU A 196 11.97 2.28 -13.16
CA LEU A 196 10.56 1.97 -13.42
C LEU A 196 10.08 2.55 -14.77
N MET A 197 10.73 3.56 -15.33
CA MET A 197 10.43 4.07 -16.68
C MET A 197 10.87 3.14 -17.81
N ASN A 198 11.54 2.02 -17.52
CA ASN A 198 11.99 1.08 -18.54
C ASN A 198 10.83 0.50 -19.35
N ALA A 199 10.94 0.57 -20.67
CA ALA A 199 9.86 0.19 -21.59
C ALA A 199 9.47 -1.31 -21.49
N ASP A 200 10.43 -2.21 -21.26
CA ASP A 200 10.16 -3.65 -21.15
C ASP A 200 9.45 -3.98 -19.83
N LEU A 201 9.86 -3.31 -18.74
CA LEU A 201 9.20 -3.45 -17.43
C LEU A 201 7.76 -2.93 -17.50
N LEU A 202 7.53 -1.75 -18.05
CA LEU A 202 6.18 -1.20 -18.25
C LEU A 202 5.35 -2.07 -19.20
N ALA A 203 5.96 -2.63 -20.24
CA ALA A 203 5.28 -3.54 -21.16
C ALA A 203 4.88 -4.85 -20.47
N HIS A 204 5.67 -5.36 -19.52
CA HIS A 204 5.28 -6.51 -18.69
C HIS A 204 4.03 -6.20 -17.88
N ILE A 205 4.06 -5.10 -17.11
CA ILE A 205 2.96 -4.67 -16.25
C ILE A 205 1.66 -4.48 -17.06
N ARG A 206 1.75 -3.82 -18.22
CA ARG A 206 0.62 -3.66 -19.15
C ARG A 206 0.07 -4.99 -19.68
N ARG A 207 0.97 -5.89 -20.14
CA ARG A 207 0.55 -7.19 -20.70
C ARG A 207 -0.06 -8.10 -19.64
N LEU A 208 0.34 -7.93 -18.38
CA LEU A 208 -0.28 -8.65 -17.28
C LEU A 208 -1.77 -8.30 -17.17
N GLY A 209 -2.15 -7.05 -17.45
CA GLY A 209 -3.54 -6.59 -17.43
C GLY A 209 -3.94 -5.87 -16.16
N VAL A 210 -3.00 -5.52 -15.30
CA VAL A 210 -3.20 -4.64 -14.14
C VAL A 210 -3.40 -3.20 -14.57
N THR A 211 -4.03 -2.39 -13.73
CA THR A 211 -4.43 -1.03 -14.07
C THR A 211 -3.80 0.04 -13.19
N SER A 212 -3.37 -0.34 -12.01
CA SER A 212 -2.87 0.60 -10.99
C SER A 212 -1.67 -0.04 -10.29
N VAL A 213 -0.55 0.67 -10.28
CA VAL A 213 0.67 0.25 -9.56
C VAL A 213 0.63 0.92 -8.19
N GLU A 214 0.67 0.11 -7.13
CA GLU A 214 0.82 0.58 -5.75
C GLU A 214 2.28 0.40 -5.32
N LEU A 215 2.96 1.50 -5.05
CA LEU A 215 4.34 1.46 -4.59
C LEU A 215 4.41 1.51 -3.07
N LEU A 216 5.17 0.59 -2.47
CA LEU A 216 5.58 0.67 -1.07
C LEU A 216 6.21 2.04 -0.78
N PRO A 217 6.35 2.46 0.50
CA PRO A 217 6.70 3.83 0.84
C PRO A 217 7.88 4.39 0.08
N ILE A 218 7.67 5.52 -0.58
CA ILE A 218 8.70 6.24 -1.33
C ILE A 218 9.08 7.59 -0.68
N HIS A 219 8.38 7.99 0.37
CA HIS A 219 8.73 9.17 1.14
C HIS A 219 10.12 9.02 1.77
N GLY A 220 10.78 10.12 2.09
CA GLY A 220 12.06 10.08 2.80
C GLY A 220 11.94 9.35 4.12
N PHE A 221 12.68 8.26 4.28
CA PHE A 221 12.69 7.40 5.48
C PHE A 221 14.11 7.23 6.03
N VAL A 222 14.21 6.64 7.19
CA VAL A 222 15.46 6.45 7.94
C VAL A 222 15.74 4.97 8.12
N ASP A 223 16.99 4.57 7.91
CA ASP A 223 17.46 3.25 8.29
C ASP A 223 17.56 3.13 9.81
N ASP A 224 17.07 2.02 10.36
CA ASP A 224 17.14 1.74 11.78
C ASP A 224 18.59 1.46 12.21
N LYS A 225 18.97 1.97 13.39
CA LYS A 225 20.34 1.83 13.90
C LYS A 225 20.77 0.38 14.01
N HIS A 226 19.90 -0.47 14.57
CA HIS A 226 20.20 -1.90 14.76
C HIS A 226 20.38 -2.64 13.43
N LEU A 227 19.68 -2.25 12.37
CA LEU A 227 19.83 -2.83 11.04
C LEU A 227 21.21 -2.50 10.47
N LEU A 228 21.62 -1.24 10.54
CA LEU A 228 22.94 -0.82 10.04
C LEU A 228 24.10 -1.45 10.82
N GLU A 229 23.97 -1.63 12.14
CA GLU A 229 24.93 -2.33 12.98
C GLU A 229 25.09 -3.81 12.58
N ASN A 230 24.05 -4.41 12.02
CA ASN A 230 24.04 -5.77 11.49
C ASN A 230 24.33 -5.83 9.97
N GLY A 231 24.70 -4.71 9.33
CA GLY A 231 25.00 -4.65 7.89
C GLY A 231 23.76 -4.74 7.00
N MET A 232 22.57 -4.48 7.54
CA MET A 232 21.29 -4.43 6.84
C MET A 232 20.81 -2.98 6.72
N SER A 233 19.70 -2.76 6.00
CA SER A 233 19.04 -1.47 5.87
C SER A 233 17.53 -1.64 5.90
N ASN A 234 16.80 -0.55 6.16
CA ASN A 234 15.34 -0.56 6.03
C ASN A 234 14.99 -0.63 4.54
N TYR A 235 14.49 -1.78 4.09
CA TYR A 235 14.17 -2.01 2.69
C TYR A 235 12.75 -1.54 2.34
N TRP A 236 11.74 -1.80 3.19
CA TRP A 236 10.36 -1.43 2.88
C TRP A 236 10.09 0.08 2.93
N GLY A 237 10.73 0.81 3.86
CA GLY A 237 10.56 2.26 3.98
C GLY A 237 9.49 2.73 4.96
N TYR A 238 8.92 1.86 5.80
CA TYR A 238 7.90 2.25 6.80
C TYR A 238 8.47 2.98 8.03
N ASN A 239 9.52 3.76 7.85
CA ASN A 239 10.18 4.55 8.88
C ASN A 239 10.36 5.99 8.40
N SER A 240 9.24 6.62 7.99
CA SER A 240 9.20 7.92 7.32
C SER A 240 9.61 9.07 8.24
N ILE A 241 10.26 10.09 7.64
CA ILE A 241 10.62 11.34 8.32
C ILE A 241 10.28 12.59 7.50
N ALA A 242 10.09 12.45 6.18
CA ALA A 242 9.83 13.58 5.29
C ALA A 242 8.67 13.24 4.35
N PHE A 243 7.50 13.80 4.62
CA PHE A 243 6.25 13.45 3.94
C PHE A 243 6.07 14.11 2.56
N PHE A 244 6.85 15.11 2.22
CA PHE A 244 6.79 15.82 0.93
C PHE A 244 7.94 15.48 -0.01
N ALA A 245 8.99 14.80 0.49
CA ALA A 245 10.17 14.49 -0.29
C ALA A 245 10.22 13.00 -0.65
N PRO A 246 10.54 12.64 -1.90
CA PRO A 246 10.89 11.26 -2.23
C PRO A 246 12.21 10.87 -1.55
N HIS A 247 12.36 9.59 -1.23
CA HIS A 247 13.60 9.08 -0.64
C HIS A 247 14.79 9.29 -1.59
N PRO A 248 15.91 9.91 -1.13
CA PRO A 248 17.01 10.30 -2.03
C PRO A 248 17.63 9.12 -2.82
N ALA A 249 17.64 7.91 -2.27
CA ALA A 249 18.18 6.73 -2.95
C ALA A 249 17.33 6.27 -4.16
N TYR A 250 16.12 6.76 -4.29
CA TYR A 250 15.22 6.45 -5.41
C TYR A 250 15.36 7.42 -6.59
N LEU A 251 16.18 8.46 -6.45
CA LEU A 251 16.44 9.47 -7.47
C LEU A 251 17.81 9.23 -8.14
N ALA A 252 17.84 8.60 -9.32
CA ALA A 252 19.08 8.38 -10.07
C ALA A 252 19.75 9.69 -10.48
N SER A 253 18.95 10.69 -10.88
CA SER A 253 19.42 12.04 -11.24
C SER A 253 19.68 12.95 -10.03
N GLY A 254 19.22 12.58 -8.83
CA GLY A 254 19.19 13.44 -7.66
C GLY A 254 18.22 14.62 -7.78
N GLN A 255 17.28 14.61 -8.72
CA GLN A 255 16.29 15.65 -8.97
C GLN A 255 14.86 15.13 -8.78
N VAL A 256 14.02 15.88 -8.06
CA VAL A 256 12.63 15.49 -7.78
C VAL A 256 11.80 15.33 -9.06
N ASN A 257 12.15 16.04 -10.14
CA ASN A 257 11.46 15.92 -11.42
C ASN A 257 11.51 14.51 -12.01
N GLU A 258 12.49 13.69 -11.64
CA GLU A 258 12.55 12.27 -12.05
C GLU A 258 11.29 11.49 -11.61
N PHE A 259 10.73 11.81 -10.43
CA PHE A 259 9.46 11.22 -10.01
C PHE A 259 8.31 11.64 -10.95
N LYS A 260 8.23 12.94 -11.31
CA LYS A 260 7.20 13.45 -12.23
C LYS A 260 7.33 12.78 -13.62
N GLU A 261 8.54 12.56 -14.10
CA GLU A 261 8.83 11.85 -15.35
C GLU A 261 8.33 10.40 -15.27
N MET A 262 8.60 9.71 -14.18
CA MET A 262 8.11 8.34 -13.95
C MET A 262 6.58 8.28 -13.97
N VAL A 263 5.88 9.20 -13.29
CA VAL A 263 4.42 9.28 -13.32
C VAL A 263 3.90 9.50 -14.75
N ALA A 264 4.55 10.39 -15.52
CA ALA A 264 4.19 10.61 -16.92
C ALA A 264 4.30 9.33 -17.77
N HIS A 265 5.35 8.53 -17.57
CA HIS A 265 5.52 7.24 -18.28
C HIS A 265 4.49 6.19 -17.88
N LEU A 266 4.12 6.12 -16.58
CA LEU A 266 3.03 5.24 -16.13
C LEU A 266 1.70 5.65 -16.76
N HIS A 267 1.36 6.93 -16.74
CA HIS A 267 0.14 7.45 -17.36
C HIS A 267 0.14 7.23 -18.88
N ASP A 268 1.27 7.37 -19.56
CA ASP A 268 1.41 7.05 -20.97
C ASP A 268 1.19 5.56 -21.27
N ALA A 269 1.53 4.71 -20.32
CA ALA A 269 1.24 3.29 -20.36
C ALA A 269 -0.22 2.95 -20.01
N GLY A 270 -1.03 3.92 -19.59
CA GLY A 270 -2.41 3.74 -19.15
C GLY A 270 -2.53 3.18 -17.71
N LEU A 271 -1.49 3.34 -16.91
CA LEU A 271 -1.41 2.86 -15.53
C LEU A 271 -1.57 4.02 -14.55
N GLU A 272 -2.40 3.83 -13.52
CA GLU A 272 -2.47 4.72 -12.36
C GLU A 272 -1.32 4.44 -11.39
N LEU A 273 -0.94 5.44 -10.60
CA LEU A 273 0.01 5.31 -9.50
C LEU A 273 -0.70 5.52 -8.16
N ILE A 274 -0.57 4.55 -7.27
CA ILE A 274 -0.99 4.62 -5.86
C ILE A 274 0.27 4.63 -5.01
N LEU A 275 0.33 5.50 -4.01
CA LEU A 275 1.42 5.52 -3.04
C LEU A 275 0.97 4.92 -1.71
N ASP A 276 1.77 4.02 -1.17
CA ASP A 276 1.68 3.61 0.22
C ASP A 276 2.30 4.70 1.10
N VAL A 277 1.51 5.25 2.02
CA VAL A 277 1.89 6.43 2.82
C VAL A 277 1.76 6.17 4.31
N VAL A 278 2.77 6.60 5.05
CA VAL A 278 2.91 6.38 6.48
C VAL A 278 2.78 7.71 7.20
N TYR A 279 1.54 8.08 7.58
CA TYR A 279 1.26 9.30 8.33
C TYR A 279 0.93 9.03 9.81
N ASN A 280 0.92 7.77 10.21
CA ASN A 280 0.53 7.37 11.56
C ASN A 280 1.65 7.55 12.58
N HIS A 281 2.93 7.47 12.16
CA HIS A 281 4.12 7.61 13.01
C HIS A 281 5.29 8.20 12.23
N THR A 282 6.41 8.46 12.93
CA THR A 282 7.67 8.92 12.34
C THR A 282 8.86 8.09 12.82
N ALA A 283 9.98 8.24 12.13
CA ALA A 283 11.25 7.60 12.47
C ALA A 283 11.89 8.10 13.78
N GLU A 284 11.26 9.03 14.49
CA GLU A 284 11.81 9.57 15.75
C GLU A 284 11.61 8.65 16.96
N GLY A 285 10.86 7.53 16.81
CA GLY A 285 10.67 6.50 17.84
C GLY A 285 10.00 7.01 19.12
N ASN A 286 10.24 6.33 20.26
CA ASN A 286 9.71 6.70 21.55
C ASN A 286 10.53 7.82 22.25
N GLU A 287 10.34 8.05 23.54
CA GLU A 287 11.04 9.07 24.35
C GLU A 287 12.57 8.95 24.31
N LEU A 288 13.09 7.76 24.01
CA LEU A 288 14.51 7.47 23.88
C LEU A 288 15.01 7.56 22.42
N GLY A 289 14.17 7.96 21.48
CA GLY A 289 14.52 8.10 20.06
C GLY A 289 15.30 9.39 19.73
N PRO A 290 15.78 9.52 18.49
CA PRO A 290 16.53 10.69 18.05
C PRO A 290 15.63 11.92 17.85
N THR A 291 16.24 13.09 17.78
CA THR A 291 15.60 14.37 17.47
C THR A 291 16.05 14.80 16.06
N LEU A 292 15.15 14.63 15.07
CA LEU A 292 15.47 14.80 13.66
C LEU A 292 14.61 15.86 12.94
N CYS A 293 13.35 16.00 13.38
CA CYS A 293 12.35 16.83 12.72
C CYS A 293 11.31 17.32 13.75
N MET A 294 10.13 16.75 13.76
CA MET A 294 8.92 17.18 14.50
C MET A 294 9.13 17.22 16.01
N ARG A 295 9.88 16.27 16.57
CA ARG A 295 10.21 16.23 17.99
C ARG A 295 10.94 17.51 18.47
N GLY A 296 11.91 17.95 17.69
CA GLY A 296 12.68 19.14 18.02
C GLY A 296 11.99 20.45 17.64
N ILE A 297 11.02 20.40 16.70
CA ILE A 297 10.26 21.56 16.25
C ILE A 297 9.16 21.90 17.28
N ASP A 298 8.34 20.93 17.63
CA ASP A 298 7.30 21.09 18.68
C ASP A 298 6.70 19.73 19.06
N ASN A 299 7.39 18.97 19.91
CA ASN A 299 7.00 17.63 20.30
C ASN A 299 5.54 17.53 20.79
N ALA A 300 5.13 18.48 21.63
CA ALA A 300 3.82 18.45 22.28
C ALA A 300 2.64 18.71 21.35
N SER A 301 2.89 19.31 20.16
CA SER A 301 1.89 19.59 19.14
C SER A 301 1.83 18.49 18.08
N TYR A 302 2.96 17.90 17.69
CA TYR A 302 3.02 16.90 16.62
C TYR A 302 2.64 15.50 17.07
N TYR A 303 2.91 15.12 18.33
CA TYR A 303 2.75 13.74 18.81
C TYR A 303 1.64 13.60 19.85
N ARG A 304 0.96 12.48 19.81
CA ARG A 304 0.02 12.06 20.84
C ARG A 304 0.80 11.60 22.08
N LEU A 305 0.69 12.36 23.15
CA LEU A 305 1.35 12.09 24.42
C LEU A 305 0.37 11.47 25.42
N MET A 306 0.89 10.66 26.35
CA MET A 306 0.10 10.09 27.43
C MET A 306 -0.49 11.23 28.30
N PRO A 307 -1.81 11.28 28.54
CA PRO A 307 -2.45 12.42 29.23
C PRO A 307 -1.88 12.70 30.62
N ASP A 308 -1.61 11.66 31.39
CA ASP A 308 -1.14 11.77 32.79
C ASP A 308 0.40 11.77 32.92
N GLN A 309 1.12 11.43 31.85
CA GLN A 309 2.58 11.30 31.80
C GLN A 309 3.11 11.77 30.45
N ARG A 310 3.05 13.08 30.19
CA ARG A 310 3.37 13.68 28.89
C ARG A 310 4.80 13.45 28.37
N ARG A 311 5.66 12.90 29.20
CA ARG A 311 6.99 12.42 28.81
C ARG A 311 6.91 11.29 27.78
N TYR A 312 5.87 10.44 27.83
CA TYR A 312 5.71 9.24 27.02
C TYR A 312 4.69 9.43 25.92
N TYR A 313 4.88 8.69 24.84
CA TYR A 313 4.01 8.72 23.66
C TYR A 313 2.91 7.65 23.74
N ILE A 314 1.76 7.95 23.18
CA ILE A 314 0.80 6.91 22.78
C ILE A 314 1.42 6.15 21.61
N ASN A 315 1.43 4.82 21.70
CA ASN A 315 2.13 3.96 20.72
C ASN A 315 1.16 2.96 20.09
N ASP A 316 0.12 3.47 19.40
CA ASP A 316 -0.84 2.63 18.67
C ASP A 316 -0.23 2.06 17.36
N SER A 317 0.92 2.57 16.94
CA SER A 317 1.65 2.09 15.76
C SER A 317 2.57 0.89 16.02
N GLY A 318 2.95 0.67 17.30
CA GLY A 318 3.97 -0.32 17.64
C GLY A 318 5.42 0.16 17.41
N THR A 319 5.63 1.35 16.81
CA THR A 319 6.95 1.88 16.43
C THR A 319 7.54 2.89 17.41
N GLY A 320 6.79 3.24 18.45
CA GLY A 320 7.23 4.11 19.55
C GLY A 320 6.52 5.45 19.65
N ASN A 321 5.89 5.94 18.57
CA ASN A 321 5.12 7.18 18.59
C ASN A 321 3.88 7.11 17.70
N THR A 322 3.00 8.09 17.89
CA THR A 322 1.81 8.29 17.05
C THR A 322 1.67 9.79 16.78
N LEU A 323 1.49 10.20 15.53
CA LEU A 323 1.19 11.58 15.18
C LEU A 323 -0.22 11.98 15.64
N ASP A 324 -0.37 13.23 16.07
CA ASP A 324 -1.64 13.77 16.54
C ASP A 324 -2.41 14.48 15.41
N LEU A 325 -3.19 13.71 14.65
CA LEU A 325 -4.06 14.26 13.60
C LEU A 325 -5.29 15.01 14.14
N SER A 326 -5.49 15.04 15.47
CA SER A 326 -6.48 15.92 16.08
C SER A 326 -5.98 17.36 16.18
N HIS A 327 -4.65 17.57 16.12
CA HIS A 327 -4.07 18.90 16.08
C HIS A 327 -4.25 19.56 14.70
N PRO A 328 -4.82 20.77 14.60
CA PRO A 328 -5.14 21.38 13.29
C PRO A 328 -3.95 21.51 12.34
N CYS A 329 -2.78 21.92 12.84
CA CYS A 329 -1.58 22.10 12.02
C CYS A 329 -0.97 20.77 11.57
N VAL A 330 -1.09 19.70 12.35
CA VAL A 330 -0.66 18.35 11.95
C VAL A 330 -1.61 17.79 10.91
N LEU A 331 -2.91 17.94 11.10
CA LEU A 331 -3.93 17.58 10.09
C LEU A 331 -3.69 18.35 8.78
N GLN A 332 -3.41 19.66 8.86
CA GLN A 332 -3.07 20.48 7.71
C GLN A 332 -1.83 19.95 6.99
N MET A 333 -0.75 19.65 7.72
CA MET A 333 0.47 19.11 7.13
C MET A 333 0.22 17.82 6.34
N VAL A 334 -0.55 16.88 6.90
CA VAL A 334 -0.86 15.63 6.23
C VAL A 334 -1.75 15.85 5.00
N THR A 335 -2.78 16.69 5.10
CA THR A 335 -3.64 17.00 3.95
C THR A 335 -2.93 17.81 2.88
N ASP A 336 -2.02 18.72 3.24
CA ASP A 336 -1.17 19.43 2.29
C ASP A 336 -0.20 18.48 1.57
N SER A 337 0.36 17.50 2.28
CA SER A 337 1.19 16.45 1.69
C SER A 337 0.39 15.65 0.65
N LEU A 338 -0.79 15.17 1.01
CA LEU A 338 -1.66 14.43 0.10
C LEU A 338 -2.02 15.26 -1.14
N ARG A 339 -2.38 16.55 -0.96
CA ARG A 339 -2.66 17.45 -2.10
C ARG A 339 -1.42 17.68 -2.97
N TYR A 340 -0.24 17.86 -2.38
CA TYR A 340 1.01 18.00 -3.11
C TYR A 340 1.27 16.79 -4.01
N TRP A 341 1.16 15.59 -3.45
CA TRP A 341 1.35 14.36 -4.23
C TRP A 341 0.28 14.18 -5.31
N ALA A 342 -0.97 14.54 -5.02
CA ALA A 342 -2.08 14.41 -5.99
C ALA A 342 -2.06 15.47 -7.10
N THR A 343 -1.64 16.72 -6.81
CA THR A 343 -1.72 17.82 -7.78
C THR A 343 -0.39 18.08 -8.48
N GLU A 344 0.69 18.28 -7.71
CA GLU A 344 2.02 18.59 -8.26
C GLU A 344 2.70 17.35 -8.83
N MET A 345 2.57 16.23 -8.14
CA MET A 345 3.18 14.95 -8.50
C MET A 345 2.27 14.03 -9.31
N ARG A 346 0.98 14.39 -9.44
CA ARG A 346 -0.07 13.67 -10.20
C ARG A 346 -0.25 12.21 -9.81
N VAL A 347 -0.16 11.90 -8.52
CA VAL A 347 -0.49 10.58 -7.97
C VAL A 347 -2.00 10.37 -7.99
N ASP A 348 -2.47 9.17 -8.32
CA ASP A 348 -3.89 8.86 -8.53
C ASP A 348 -4.59 8.31 -7.29
N GLY A 349 -3.82 7.84 -6.31
CA GLY A 349 -4.38 7.27 -5.07
C GLY A 349 -3.35 7.08 -3.96
N PHE A 350 -3.87 6.71 -2.80
CA PHE A 350 -3.07 6.47 -1.60
C PHE A 350 -3.57 5.23 -0.85
N ARG A 351 -2.65 4.38 -0.43
CA ARG A 351 -2.87 3.35 0.58
C ARG A 351 -2.29 3.86 1.90
N PHE A 352 -3.06 3.88 2.94
CA PHE A 352 -2.66 4.43 4.24
C PHE A 352 -2.28 3.30 5.18
N ASP A 353 -1.02 3.29 5.56
CA ASP A 353 -0.47 2.39 6.57
C ASP A 353 -1.13 2.64 7.92
N LEU A 354 -1.54 1.56 8.63
CA LEU A 354 -2.22 1.61 9.92
C LEU A 354 -3.31 2.70 9.98
N ALA A 355 -4.19 2.73 8.98
CA ALA A 355 -5.12 3.84 8.76
C ALA A 355 -6.11 4.05 9.91
N THR A 356 -6.34 3.07 10.76
CA THR A 356 -7.17 3.21 11.96
C THR A 356 -6.66 4.33 12.86
N ILE A 357 -5.33 4.50 12.98
CA ILE A 357 -4.71 5.59 13.76
C ILE A 357 -5.18 6.97 13.28
N LEU A 358 -5.32 7.14 11.97
CA LEU A 358 -5.66 8.42 11.34
C LEU A 358 -7.12 8.84 11.64
N GLY A 359 -7.94 7.91 12.10
CA GLY A 359 -9.32 8.13 12.53
C GLY A 359 -9.54 8.03 14.04
N ARG A 360 -8.45 8.05 14.86
CA ARG A 360 -8.57 7.89 16.30
C ARG A 360 -8.76 9.21 17.06
N HIS A 361 -9.79 9.23 17.89
CA HIS A 361 -9.94 10.13 19.03
C HIS A 361 -9.40 9.44 20.32
N PRO A 362 -9.33 10.16 21.46
CA PRO A 362 -8.95 9.53 22.74
C PRO A 362 -9.81 8.33 23.12
N ASP A 363 -11.08 8.31 22.72
CA ASP A 363 -12.05 7.24 23.01
C ASP A 363 -12.03 6.09 22.00
N GLY A 364 -11.19 6.14 20.96
CA GLY A 364 -11.08 5.12 19.92
C GLY A 364 -11.29 5.64 18.50
N PHE A 365 -11.50 4.71 17.56
CA PHE A 365 -11.74 5.05 16.16
C PHE A 365 -13.14 5.64 15.91
N ASP A 366 -13.20 6.72 15.13
CA ASP A 366 -14.46 7.33 14.66
C ASP A 366 -14.35 7.62 13.15
N GLU A 367 -15.26 7.05 12.36
CA GLU A 367 -15.36 7.32 10.91
C GLU A 367 -15.62 8.80 10.57
N ARG A 368 -15.99 9.62 11.56
CA ARG A 368 -16.20 11.07 11.44
C ARG A 368 -14.99 11.89 11.89
N HIS A 369 -13.88 11.26 12.18
CA HIS A 369 -12.66 11.98 12.54
C HIS A 369 -12.28 13.03 11.49
N GLY A 370 -11.73 14.15 11.93
CA GLY A 370 -11.40 15.31 11.07
C GLY A 370 -10.60 14.96 9.83
N PHE A 371 -9.64 14.03 9.92
CA PHE A 371 -8.86 13.55 8.79
C PHE A 371 -9.72 12.83 7.74
N LEU A 372 -10.57 11.89 8.16
CA LEU A 372 -11.43 11.13 7.23
C LEU A 372 -12.46 12.04 6.57
N VAL A 373 -13.00 13.02 7.31
CA VAL A 373 -13.90 14.03 6.76
C VAL A 373 -13.17 14.95 5.77
N ALA A 374 -11.95 15.41 6.11
CA ALA A 374 -11.15 16.25 5.22
C ALA A 374 -10.87 15.56 3.88
N CYS A 375 -10.43 14.30 3.90
CA CYS A 375 -10.17 13.53 2.67
C CYS A 375 -11.42 13.38 1.78
N ARG A 376 -12.61 13.21 2.39
CA ARG A 376 -13.84 13.00 1.65
C ARG A 376 -14.40 14.27 1.02
N GLN A 377 -14.26 15.42 1.67
CA GLN A 377 -14.82 16.68 1.22
C GLN A 377 -13.87 17.50 0.34
N ASP A 378 -12.56 17.21 0.39
CA ASP A 378 -11.57 17.91 -0.41
C ASP A 378 -11.80 17.68 -1.92
N PRO A 379 -11.84 18.72 -2.75
CA PRO A 379 -12.16 18.59 -4.18
C PRO A 379 -11.10 17.85 -4.99
N VAL A 380 -9.89 17.67 -4.46
CA VAL A 380 -8.80 16.89 -5.06
C VAL A 380 -8.82 15.47 -4.51
N LEU A 381 -8.71 15.31 -3.19
CA LEU A 381 -8.55 14.01 -2.54
C LEU A 381 -9.77 13.11 -2.71
N SER A 382 -10.98 13.67 -2.74
CA SER A 382 -12.22 12.91 -2.97
C SER A 382 -12.28 12.22 -4.35
N LYS A 383 -11.38 12.58 -5.27
CA LYS A 383 -11.26 11.97 -6.60
C LYS A 383 -10.14 10.93 -6.69
N CYS A 384 -9.27 10.86 -5.68
CA CYS A 384 -8.22 9.87 -5.58
C CYS A 384 -8.76 8.53 -5.08
N LYS A 385 -8.08 7.45 -5.39
CA LYS A 385 -8.31 6.17 -4.74
C LYS A 385 -7.76 6.23 -3.32
N LEU A 386 -8.64 6.09 -2.33
CA LEU A 386 -8.28 6.09 -0.91
C LEU A 386 -8.47 4.67 -0.38
N ILE A 387 -7.37 4.04 0.05
CA ILE A 387 -7.33 2.66 0.50
C ILE A 387 -6.80 2.65 1.94
N ALA A 388 -7.54 2.07 2.85
CA ALA A 388 -7.11 1.92 4.23
C ALA A 388 -6.52 0.53 4.47
N GLU A 389 -5.42 0.48 5.21
CA GLU A 389 -5.10 -0.67 6.03
C GLU A 389 -5.92 -0.53 7.32
N PRO A 390 -7.01 -1.31 7.50
CA PRO A 390 -8.05 -0.99 8.48
C PRO A 390 -7.79 -1.59 9.86
N TRP A 391 -6.54 -1.53 10.33
CA TRP A 391 -6.13 -1.95 11.66
C TRP A 391 -4.97 -1.11 12.20
N ASP A 392 -4.69 -1.29 13.49
CA ASP A 392 -3.50 -0.81 14.19
C ASP A 392 -3.22 -1.69 15.43
N CYS A 393 -2.16 -1.36 16.19
CA CYS A 393 -1.74 -2.13 17.36
C CYS A 393 -2.46 -1.71 18.67
N GLY A 394 -3.25 -0.65 18.64
CA GLY A 394 -3.94 -0.11 19.81
C GLY A 394 -5.24 -0.86 20.15
N PRO A 395 -5.81 -0.61 21.33
CA PRO A 395 -7.09 -1.19 21.73
C PRO A 395 -8.21 -0.84 20.73
N GLY A 396 -9.00 -1.85 20.29
CA GLY A 396 -10.06 -1.65 19.31
C GLY A 396 -9.53 -1.25 17.92
N GLY A 397 -8.27 -1.56 17.61
CA GLY A 397 -7.61 -1.17 16.37
C GLY A 397 -8.13 -1.83 15.10
N TYR A 398 -8.73 -3.00 15.19
CA TYR A 398 -9.27 -3.73 14.03
C TYR A 398 -10.60 -3.12 13.57
N GLN A 399 -10.60 -2.46 12.40
CA GLN A 399 -11.71 -1.67 11.87
C GLN A 399 -12.14 -2.07 10.45
N VAL A 400 -11.96 -3.33 10.07
CA VAL A 400 -12.42 -3.85 8.78
C VAL A 400 -13.93 -3.67 8.64
N GLY A 401 -14.38 -2.95 7.59
CA GLY A 401 -15.78 -2.53 7.41
C GLY A 401 -16.13 -1.22 8.11
N GLY A 402 -15.20 -0.63 8.90
CA GLY A 402 -15.43 0.56 9.72
C GLY A 402 -15.24 1.90 9.01
N PHE A 403 -14.55 1.96 7.89
CA PHE A 403 -14.25 3.20 7.19
C PHE A 403 -15.46 3.78 6.44
N PRO A 404 -15.50 5.12 6.22
CA PRO A 404 -16.65 5.77 5.60
C PRO A 404 -16.77 5.49 4.08
N PRO A 405 -17.93 5.76 3.46
CA PRO A 405 -18.09 5.70 2.01
C PRO A 405 -17.04 6.54 1.27
N GLY A 406 -16.53 6.03 0.14
CA GLY A 406 -15.45 6.63 -0.64
C GLY A 406 -14.06 6.04 -0.35
N TRP A 407 -13.93 5.29 0.75
CA TRP A 407 -12.73 4.52 1.09
C TRP A 407 -12.86 3.06 0.66
N ALA A 408 -11.79 2.48 0.17
CA ALA A 408 -11.60 1.04 0.07
C ALA A 408 -10.73 0.56 1.25
N GLU A 409 -10.77 -0.73 1.53
CA GLU A 409 -10.04 -1.32 2.65
C GLU A 409 -9.36 -2.62 2.22
N TRP A 410 -8.15 -2.85 2.68
CA TRP A 410 -7.55 -4.18 2.63
C TRP A 410 -8.43 -5.15 3.40
N ASN A 411 -8.81 -6.26 2.76
CA ASN A 411 -9.70 -7.26 3.35
C ASN A 411 -8.92 -8.52 3.74
N ASP A 412 -8.41 -8.56 4.97
CA ASP A 412 -7.71 -9.71 5.53
C ASP A 412 -8.61 -10.93 5.69
N ARG A 413 -9.93 -10.72 5.91
CA ARG A 413 -10.89 -11.83 5.97
C ARG A 413 -11.00 -12.56 4.63
N PHE A 414 -10.87 -11.85 3.51
CA PHE A 414 -10.79 -12.51 2.20
C PHE A 414 -9.53 -13.36 2.11
N ARG A 415 -8.36 -12.81 2.45
CA ARG A 415 -7.08 -13.53 2.46
C ARG A 415 -7.15 -14.80 3.29
N ASP A 416 -7.58 -14.66 4.53
CA ASP A 416 -7.57 -15.76 5.49
C ASP A 416 -8.57 -16.87 5.12
N CYS A 417 -9.78 -16.48 4.69
CA CYS A 417 -10.78 -17.41 4.22
C CYS A 417 -10.32 -18.19 2.99
N VAL A 418 -9.76 -17.51 1.98
CA VAL A 418 -9.34 -18.17 0.74
C VAL A 418 -8.17 -19.12 0.98
N ARG A 419 -7.20 -18.71 1.82
CA ARG A 419 -6.09 -19.60 2.22
C ARG A 419 -6.57 -20.82 2.99
N ALA A 420 -7.43 -20.64 4.01
CA ALA A 420 -8.00 -21.74 4.79
C ALA A 420 -8.83 -22.70 3.93
N TYR A 421 -9.65 -22.18 3.02
CA TYR A 421 -10.44 -22.99 2.10
C TYR A 421 -9.56 -23.88 1.21
N TRP A 422 -8.54 -23.32 0.53
CA TRP A 422 -7.67 -24.10 -0.35
C TRP A 422 -6.69 -25.02 0.41
N ARG A 423 -6.42 -24.73 1.67
CA ARG A 423 -5.75 -25.67 2.58
C ARG A 423 -6.62 -26.89 2.86
N GLY A 424 -7.94 -26.75 2.82
CA GLY A 424 -8.94 -27.80 3.02
C GLY A 424 -9.50 -27.83 4.44
N ASP A 425 -9.53 -26.68 5.12
CA ASP A 425 -10.10 -26.55 6.46
C ASP A 425 -11.61 -26.82 6.44
N ASP A 426 -12.13 -27.28 7.57
CA ASP A 426 -13.56 -27.59 7.74
C ASP A 426 -14.42 -26.31 7.83
N GLY A 427 -15.69 -26.40 7.41
CA GLY A 427 -16.70 -25.36 7.63
C GLY A 427 -16.49 -24.05 6.86
N MET A 428 -15.68 -24.04 5.78
CA MET A 428 -15.30 -22.79 5.10
C MET A 428 -16.33 -22.27 4.09
N LEU A 429 -17.29 -23.07 3.63
CA LEU A 429 -18.20 -22.68 2.53
C LEU A 429 -19.03 -21.43 2.82
N PRO A 430 -19.65 -21.25 4.00
CA PRO A 430 -20.46 -20.06 4.28
C PRO A 430 -19.63 -18.76 4.26
N GLU A 431 -18.40 -18.80 4.80
CA GLU A 431 -17.51 -17.65 4.79
C GLU A 431 -16.97 -17.38 3.38
N LEU A 432 -16.58 -18.42 2.64
CA LEU A 432 -16.13 -18.29 1.26
C LEU A 432 -17.18 -17.62 0.38
N ALA A 433 -18.46 -18.01 0.49
CA ALA A 433 -19.55 -17.42 -0.27
C ALA A 433 -19.64 -15.90 -0.05
N ARG A 434 -19.52 -15.43 1.19
CA ARG A 434 -19.50 -14.02 1.52
C ARG A 434 -18.28 -13.31 0.91
N ARG A 435 -17.10 -13.93 0.97
CA ARG A 435 -15.86 -13.33 0.45
C ARG A 435 -15.89 -13.25 -1.07
N LEU A 436 -16.35 -14.29 -1.78
CA LEU A 436 -16.47 -14.29 -3.25
C LEU A 436 -17.39 -13.17 -3.78
N THR A 437 -18.36 -12.74 -2.98
CA THR A 437 -19.32 -11.67 -3.32
C THR A 437 -18.94 -10.29 -2.76
N ALA A 438 -17.65 -10.04 -2.57
CA ALA A 438 -17.10 -8.78 -2.08
C ALA A 438 -17.48 -8.40 -0.64
N SER A 439 -17.73 -9.38 0.22
CA SER A 439 -17.94 -9.14 1.65
C SER A 439 -19.06 -8.15 1.96
N GLY A 440 -20.24 -8.34 1.34
CA GLY A 440 -21.40 -7.45 1.56
C GLY A 440 -21.81 -7.33 3.03
N ASP A 441 -21.57 -8.37 3.83
CA ASP A 441 -21.74 -8.38 5.28
C ASP A 441 -20.91 -7.29 6.00
N LEU A 442 -19.78 -6.89 5.44
CA LEU A 442 -18.90 -5.86 5.97
C LEU A 442 -19.19 -4.48 5.39
N TYR A 443 -19.52 -4.39 4.11
CA TYR A 443 -19.51 -3.12 3.39
C TYR A 443 -20.89 -2.60 2.95
N ASP A 444 -21.86 -3.48 2.65
CA ASP A 444 -23.14 -3.05 2.08
C ASP A 444 -24.01 -2.27 3.10
N GLN A 445 -23.93 -2.64 4.37
CA GLN A 445 -24.71 -1.99 5.45
C GLN A 445 -24.45 -0.49 5.60
N ARG A 446 -23.34 0.03 5.05
CA ARG A 446 -22.93 1.45 5.10
C ARG A 446 -23.12 2.18 3.77
N GLY A 447 -23.82 1.58 2.81
CA GLY A 447 -24.04 2.15 1.47
C GLY A 447 -22.76 2.23 0.63
N ARG A 448 -21.75 1.42 0.95
CA ARG A 448 -20.52 1.27 0.18
C ARG A 448 -20.77 0.36 -1.03
N ARG A 449 -19.76 0.14 -1.84
CA ARG A 449 -19.85 -0.66 -3.07
C ARG A 449 -18.87 -1.83 -3.01
N PRO A 450 -19.01 -2.86 -3.85
CA PRO A 450 -18.11 -4.01 -3.89
C PRO A 450 -16.63 -3.65 -3.96
N TYR A 451 -16.28 -2.56 -4.63
CA TYR A 451 -14.90 -2.09 -4.74
C TYR A 451 -14.26 -1.74 -3.39
N ALA A 452 -15.07 -1.50 -2.35
CA ALA A 452 -14.55 -1.21 -1.02
C ALA A 452 -13.72 -2.37 -0.44
N SER A 453 -14.02 -3.61 -0.89
CA SER A 453 -13.20 -4.77 -0.58
C SER A 453 -12.01 -4.84 -1.52
N VAL A 454 -10.82 -4.44 -1.04
CA VAL A 454 -9.56 -4.76 -1.72
C VAL A 454 -9.18 -6.19 -1.33
N ASN A 455 -9.41 -7.11 -2.25
CA ASN A 455 -9.14 -8.52 -2.06
C ASN A 455 -7.68 -8.83 -2.34
N PHE A 456 -7.04 -9.60 -1.49
CA PHE A 456 -5.69 -10.09 -1.70
C PHE A 456 -5.51 -11.48 -1.10
N VAL A 457 -4.60 -12.26 -1.61
CA VAL A 457 -4.18 -13.55 -1.04
C VAL A 457 -2.78 -13.45 -0.41
N THR A 458 -2.01 -12.45 -0.85
CA THR A 458 -0.67 -12.09 -0.39
C THR A 458 -0.53 -10.58 -0.36
N ALA A 459 0.39 -10.06 0.46
CA ALA A 459 0.81 -8.67 0.53
C ALA A 459 2.33 -8.61 0.75
N HIS A 460 2.92 -7.41 0.78
CA HIS A 460 4.35 -7.25 1.05
C HIS A 460 4.77 -7.85 2.40
N ASP A 461 3.88 -7.77 3.40
CA ASP A 461 4.03 -8.33 4.74
C ASP A 461 3.39 -9.73 4.78
N GLY A 462 4.19 -10.74 4.70
CA GLY A 462 3.72 -12.13 4.69
C GLY A 462 4.46 -12.98 3.65
N PHE A 463 4.00 -14.21 3.49
CA PHE A 463 4.50 -15.11 2.46
C PHE A 463 4.11 -14.64 1.05
N THR A 464 5.00 -14.84 0.09
CA THR A 464 4.67 -14.78 -1.34
C THR A 464 3.69 -15.90 -1.70
N LEU A 465 3.06 -15.83 -2.87
CA LEU A 465 2.13 -16.86 -3.33
C LEU A 465 2.78 -18.26 -3.37
N ARG A 466 4.04 -18.35 -3.81
CA ARG A 466 4.81 -19.59 -3.79
C ARG A 466 5.08 -20.07 -2.36
N ASP A 467 5.42 -19.16 -1.46
CA ASP A 467 5.79 -19.52 -0.09
C ASP A 467 4.55 -19.96 0.70
N VAL A 468 3.35 -19.41 0.44
CA VAL A 468 2.08 -19.88 1.02
C VAL A 468 1.81 -21.35 0.74
N VAL A 469 2.24 -21.87 -0.41
CA VAL A 469 2.05 -23.28 -0.79
C VAL A 469 3.28 -24.15 -0.56
N SER A 470 4.34 -23.59 0.04
CA SER A 470 5.64 -24.28 0.18
C SER A 470 6.17 -24.36 1.61
N TYR A 471 5.62 -23.54 2.53
CA TYR A 471 6.13 -23.45 3.90
C TYR A 471 4.97 -23.48 4.91
N ASP A 472 5.13 -24.30 5.95
CA ASP A 472 4.23 -24.29 7.11
C ASP A 472 4.70 -23.27 8.16
N HIS A 473 6.02 -23.03 8.22
CA HIS A 473 6.65 -22.15 9.20
C HIS A 473 7.40 -21.00 8.52
N LYS A 474 7.48 -19.86 9.21
CA LYS A 474 8.31 -18.74 8.75
C LYS A 474 9.81 -19.06 8.94
N HIS A 475 10.63 -18.54 8.03
CA HIS A 475 12.09 -18.65 8.00
C HIS A 475 12.72 -17.27 7.88
N ASN A 476 12.65 -16.49 8.98
CA ASN A 476 13.12 -15.09 9.05
C ASN A 476 14.51 -14.96 9.67
N GLU A 477 15.29 -16.04 9.77
CA GLU A 477 16.61 -16.05 10.40
C GLU A 477 17.57 -15.01 9.79
N ALA A 478 17.40 -14.73 8.48
CA ALA A 478 18.19 -13.73 7.77
C ALA A 478 17.99 -12.29 8.31
N ASN A 479 16.89 -12.04 9.01
CA ASN A 479 16.57 -10.71 9.59
C ASN A 479 17.36 -10.43 10.88
N GLY A 480 18.02 -11.46 11.47
CA GLY A 480 18.85 -11.30 12.67
C GLY A 480 18.05 -11.16 13.97
N GLU A 481 16.75 -11.46 13.96
CA GLU A 481 15.83 -11.34 15.10
C GLU A 481 15.44 -12.71 15.69
N ASN A 482 16.27 -13.73 15.49
CA ASN A 482 16.05 -15.10 15.96
C ASN A 482 14.70 -15.69 15.51
N ASN A 483 14.23 -15.33 14.33
CA ASN A 483 12.93 -15.74 13.76
C ASN A 483 11.72 -15.34 14.65
N ALA A 484 11.86 -14.29 15.47
CA ALA A 484 10.78 -13.79 16.34
C ALA A 484 9.85 -12.80 15.62
N ASP A 485 10.35 -12.16 14.57
CA ASP A 485 9.65 -11.17 13.75
C ASP A 485 8.68 -11.83 12.74
N GLY A 486 7.76 -11.05 12.19
CA GLY A 486 6.75 -11.54 11.26
C GLY A 486 5.65 -12.40 11.90
N SER A 487 4.65 -12.78 11.12
CA SER A 487 3.49 -13.53 11.61
C SER A 487 3.76 -15.03 11.73
N ASP A 488 3.29 -15.64 12.83
CA ASP A 488 3.25 -17.10 12.98
C ASP A 488 1.97 -17.72 12.37
N HIS A 489 0.97 -16.89 12.04
CA HIS A 489 -0.34 -17.32 11.52
C HIS A 489 -0.45 -17.04 10.02
N ASN A 490 0.14 -17.92 9.19
CA ASN A 490 0.19 -17.71 7.75
C ASN A 490 -0.94 -18.40 6.98
N LEU A 491 -1.67 -19.34 7.59
CA LEU A 491 -2.67 -20.19 6.93
C LEU A 491 -2.13 -20.83 5.64
N SER A 492 -0.84 -21.16 5.67
CA SER A 492 -0.07 -21.78 4.60
C SER A 492 -0.08 -23.30 4.71
N TRP A 493 0.39 -23.98 3.67
CA TRP A 493 0.58 -25.42 3.68
C TRP A 493 1.74 -25.82 2.76
N ASN A 494 2.69 -26.58 3.30
CA ASN A 494 3.88 -27.03 2.59
C ASN A 494 3.62 -28.24 1.64
N HIS A 495 2.42 -28.80 1.64
CA HIS A 495 2.03 -29.97 0.83
C HIS A 495 2.93 -31.22 1.06
N GLY A 496 3.44 -31.38 2.28
CA GLY A 496 4.22 -32.55 2.70
C GLY A 496 5.73 -32.38 2.63
N CYS A 497 6.25 -31.21 2.20
CA CYS A 497 7.67 -30.93 2.19
C CYS A 497 7.91 -29.44 2.51
N GLU A 498 8.64 -29.15 3.58
CA GLU A 498 8.98 -27.77 3.95
C GLU A 498 10.01 -27.20 2.98
N GLY A 499 9.65 -26.10 2.29
CA GLY A 499 10.52 -25.44 1.32
C GLY A 499 10.63 -26.14 -0.04
N PRO A 500 11.74 -25.94 -0.78
CA PRO A 500 11.94 -26.48 -2.12
C PRO A 500 11.93 -28.01 -2.15
N THR A 501 11.40 -28.60 -3.24
CA THR A 501 11.38 -30.05 -3.44
C THR A 501 11.52 -30.39 -4.93
N ASP A 502 12.15 -31.53 -5.21
CA ASP A 502 12.23 -32.12 -6.55
C ASP A 502 11.10 -33.13 -6.81
N ASP A 503 10.24 -33.42 -5.83
CA ASP A 503 9.09 -34.30 -6.00
C ASP A 503 8.09 -33.72 -6.99
N PRO A 504 7.88 -34.38 -8.16
CA PRO A 504 7.03 -33.84 -9.22
C PRO A 504 5.55 -33.77 -8.84
N GLU A 505 5.07 -34.63 -7.94
CA GLU A 505 3.68 -34.64 -7.50
C GLU A 505 3.40 -33.42 -6.58
N ILE A 506 4.32 -33.18 -5.63
CA ILE A 506 4.22 -32.03 -4.73
C ILE A 506 4.34 -30.72 -5.55
N ARG A 507 5.28 -30.64 -6.47
CA ARG A 507 5.46 -29.44 -7.34
C ARG A 507 4.20 -29.19 -8.18
N ALA A 508 3.64 -30.23 -8.82
CA ALA A 508 2.43 -30.10 -9.61
C ALA A 508 1.23 -29.64 -8.76
N LEU A 509 1.11 -30.16 -7.52
CA LEU A 509 0.06 -29.76 -6.60
C LEU A 509 0.22 -28.31 -6.13
N ARG A 510 1.43 -27.88 -5.76
CA ARG A 510 1.73 -26.47 -5.40
C ARG A 510 1.39 -25.52 -6.54
N LEU A 511 1.78 -25.84 -7.77
CA LEU A 511 1.46 -25.02 -8.94
C LEU A 511 -0.04 -24.93 -9.19
N ARG A 512 -0.79 -26.04 -8.99
CA ARG A 512 -2.26 -26.05 -9.06
C ARG A 512 -2.87 -25.17 -7.97
N GLN A 513 -2.37 -25.25 -6.74
CA GLN A 513 -2.85 -24.43 -5.63
C GLN A 513 -2.59 -22.93 -5.85
N MET A 514 -1.44 -22.55 -6.42
CA MET A 514 -1.20 -21.16 -6.82
C MET A 514 -2.23 -20.69 -7.86
N ARG A 515 -2.55 -21.53 -8.86
CA ARG A 515 -3.60 -21.23 -9.84
C ARG A 515 -4.98 -21.10 -9.18
N ASN A 516 -5.30 -21.95 -8.20
CA ASN A 516 -6.57 -21.89 -7.45
C ASN A 516 -6.69 -20.58 -6.67
N LEU A 517 -5.65 -20.19 -5.96
CA LEU A 517 -5.60 -18.94 -5.20
C LEU A 517 -5.76 -17.72 -6.11
N LEU A 518 -5.02 -17.68 -7.24
CA LEU A 518 -5.13 -16.61 -8.24
C LEU A 518 -6.50 -16.56 -8.92
N SER A 519 -7.08 -17.73 -9.25
CA SER A 519 -8.43 -17.82 -9.84
C SER A 519 -9.49 -17.27 -8.90
N THR A 520 -9.40 -17.64 -7.63
CA THR A 520 -10.32 -17.16 -6.59
C THR A 520 -10.18 -15.65 -6.41
N LEU A 521 -8.95 -15.14 -6.32
CA LEU A 521 -8.68 -13.70 -6.20
C LEU A 521 -9.22 -12.91 -7.38
N LEU A 522 -8.83 -13.30 -8.59
CA LEU A 522 -9.07 -12.51 -9.80
C LEU A 522 -10.48 -12.65 -10.37
N LEU A 523 -11.22 -13.71 -10.03
CA LEU A 523 -12.59 -13.94 -10.50
C LEU A 523 -13.67 -13.63 -9.45
N SER A 524 -13.28 -13.25 -8.21
CA SER A 524 -14.20 -12.77 -7.17
C SER A 524 -14.66 -11.32 -7.44
N GLN A 525 -15.82 -10.96 -6.89
CA GLN A 525 -16.26 -9.57 -6.81
C GLN A 525 -15.33 -8.77 -5.89
N GLY A 526 -15.27 -7.45 -6.08
CA GLY A 526 -14.37 -6.56 -5.34
C GLY A 526 -13.18 -6.10 -6.19
N THR A 527 -12.22 -5.43 -5.57
CA THR A 527 -10.99 -4.92 -6.20
C THR A 527 -9.83 -5.85 -5.90
N PRO A 528 -9.30 -6.60 -6.87
CA PRO A 528 -8.19 -7.50 -6.62
C PRO A 528 -6.87 -6.75 -6.52
N MET A 529 -6.00 -7.17 -5.59
CA MET A 529 -4.61 -6.75 -5.46
C MET A 529 -3.69 -7.96 -5.63
N LEU A 530 -2.69 -7.83 -6.51
CA LEU A 530 -1.67 -8.81 -6.80
C LEU A 530 -0.31 -8.27 -6.39
N VAL A 531 0.49 -9.05 -5.68
CA VAL A 531 1.87 -8.69 -5.34
C VAL A 531 2.79 -8.95 -6.53
N ALA A 532 3.67 -8.01 -6.82
CA ALA A 532 4.64 -8.12 -7.91
C ALA A 532 5.54 -9.36 -7.77
N GLY A 533 5.53 -10.19 -8.82
CA GLY A 533 6.27 -11.46 -8.87
C GLY A 533 5.43 -12.70 -8.54
N ASP A 534 4.28 -12.55 -7.91
CA ASP A 534 3.39 -13.69 -7.62
C ASP A 534 2.82 -14.30 -8.91
N GLU A 535 2.65 -13.49 -9.95
CA GLU A 535 2.20 -13.92 -11.27
C GLU A 535 3.14 -14.90 -11.96
N PHE A 536 4.38 -15.01 -11.49
CA PHE A 536 5.37 -15.97 -12.01
C PHE A 536 6.13 -16.72 -10.91
N SER A 537 5.48 -16.91 -9.74
CA SER A 537 5.96 -17.80 -8.68
C SER A 537 7.25 -17.33 -7.98
N ARG A 538 7.36 -16.02 -7.68
CA ARG A 538 8.43 -15.46 -6.85
C ARG A 538 8.44 -16.12 -5.46
N THR A 539 9.63 -16.32 -4.89
CA THR A 539 9.81 -16.80 -3.52
C THR A 539 10.70 -15.86 -2.71
N GLN A 540 10.40 -15.75 -1.43
CA GLN A 540 11.25 -15.16 -0.39
C GLN A 540 11.86 -16.24 0.51
N GLN A 541 11.86 -17.51 0.02
CA GLN A 541 12.46 -18.67 0.70
C GLN A 541 11.88 -18.90 2.11
N GLY A 542 10.58 -18.62 2.30
CA GLY A 542 9.90 -18.74 3.58
C GLY A 542 10.13 -17.58 4.55
N ASN A 543 10.82 -16.52 4.14
CA ASN A 543 10.86 -15.28 4.90
C ASN A 543 9.56 -14.50 4.65
N ASN A 544 8.77 -14.30 5.69
CA ASN A 544 7.50 -13.57 5.60
C ASN A 544 7.56 -12.12 6.10
N ASN A 545 8.78 -11.57 6.29
CA ASN A 545 8.98 -10.23 6.82
C ASN A 545 10.28 -9.60 6.28
N VAL A 546 10.40 -9.45 4.96
CA VAL A 546 11.64 -8.98 4.30
C VAL A 546 11.91 -7.49 4.45
N TYR A 547 11.40 -6.84 5.51
CA TYR A 547 11.48 -5.38 5.72
C TYR A 547 12.91 -4.81 5.71
N CYS A 548 13.89 -5.64 6.04
CA CYS A 548 15.31 -5.30 6.12
C CYS A 548 16.18 -6.01 5.07
N GLN A 549 15.59 -6.66 4.07
CA GLN A 549 16.28 -7.47 3.07
C GLN A 549 16.44 -6.74 1.73
N ASP A 550 17.30 -5.70 1.69
CA ASP A 550 17.69 -5.02 0.44
C ASP A 550 18.72 -5.86 -0.34
N ASN A 551 18.33 -7.07 -0.71
CA ASN A 551 19.18 -8.04 -1.40
C ASN A 551 18.32 -9.00 -2.25
N GLU A 552 18.92 -10.07 -2.76
CA GLU A 552 18.26 -11.05 -3.63
C GLU A 552 17.04 -11.74 -3.00
N LEU A 553 16.92 -11.76 -1.68
CA LEU A 553 15.76 -12.31 -0.99
C LEU A 553 14.52 -11.41 -1.16
N GLY A 554 14.70 -10.09 -1.07
CA GLY A 554 13.64 -9.09 -1.26
C GLY A 554 13.40 -8.72 -2.72
N TRP A 555 14.44 -8.81 -3.60
CA TRP A 555 14.32 -8.38 -4.99
C TRP A 555 13.67 -9.43 -5.88
N ILE A 556 12.95 -8.98 -6.90
CA ILE A 556 12.30 -9.86 -7.87
C ILE A 556 13.34 -10.46 -8.83
N ASP A 557 13.34 -11.80 -8.97
CA ASP A 557 14.12 -12.50 -9.97
C ASP A 557 13.31 -12.68 -11.27
N TRP A 558 13.74 -12.00 -12.31
CA TRP A 558 13.08 -12.01 -13.63
C TRP A 558 13.48 -13.19 -14.52
N ARG A 559 14.27 -14.12 -14.01
CA ARG A 559 14.65 -15.35 -14.74
C ARG A 559 13.57 -16.39 -14.55
N LEU A 560 12.64 -16.45 -15.48
CA LEU A 560 11.51 -17.36 -15.40
C LEU A 560 11.89 -18.77 -15.85
N ASP A 561 11.59 -19.76 -15.02
CA ASP A 561 11.56 -21.17 -15.40
C ASP A 561 10.26 -21.52 -16.15
N ASP A 562 10.05 -22.79 -16.48
CA ASP A 562 8.83 -23.23 -17.19
C ASP A 562 7.58 -23.08 -16.34
N GLU A 563 7.66 -23.33 -15.03
CA GLU A 563 6.56 -23.15 -14.08
C GLU A 563 6.16 -21.68 -13.97
N GLY A 564 7.15 -20.77 -13.84
CA GLY A 564 6.93 -19.33 -13.81
C GLY A 564 6.30 -18.80 -15.09
N ARG A 565 6.77 -19.28 -16.26
CA ARG A 565 6.17 -18.92 -17.56
C ARG A 565 4.72 -19.40 -17.68
N SER A 566 4.45 -20.64 -17.27
CA SER A 566 3.09 -21.21 -17.28
C SER A 566 2.16 -20.45 -16.35
N LEU A 567 2.60 -20.09 -15.13
CA LEU A 567 1.81 -19.32 -14.18
C LEU A 567 1.55 -17.90 -14.67
N LEU A 568 2.54 -17.25 -15.29
CA LEU A 568 2.39 -15.91 -15.88
C LEU A 568 1.32 -15.92 -17.00
N ALA A 569 1.40 -16.87 -17.92
CA ALA A 569 0.41 -17.01 -18.99
C ALA A 569 -1.00 -17.26 -18.43
N PHE A 570 -1.10 -18.08 -17.38
CA PHE A 570 -2.34 -18.36 -16.69
C PHE A 570 -2.92 -17.11 -16.01
N THR A 571 -2.09 -16.32 -15.32
CA THR A 571 -2.49 -15.06 -14.66
C THR A 571 -2.97 -14.02 -15.67
N GLN A 572 -2.27 -13.86 -16.78
CA GLN A 572 -2.67 -12.97 -17.87
C GLN A 572 -4.06 -13.37 -18.41
N ARG A 573 -4.30 -14.66 -18.54
CA ARG A 573 -5.60 -15.17 -18.98
C ARG A 573 -6.71 -14.88 -17.98
N LEU A 574 -6.49 -15.07 -16.68
CA LEU A 574 -7.46 -14.71 -15.63
C LEU A 574 -7.84 -13.24 -15.70
N LEU A 575 -6.86 -12.36 -15.87
CA LEU A 575 -7.11 -10.93 -15.97
C LEU A 575 -7.86 -10.57 -17.27
N ALA A 576 -7.57 -11.24 -18.37
CA ALA A 576 -8.32 -11.10 -19.63
C ALA A 576 -9.79 -11.55 -19.47
N LEU A 577 -10.04 -12.67 -18.79
CA LEU A 577 -11.39 -13.14 -18.46
C LEU A 577 -12.13 -12.14 -17.59
N ARG A 578 -11.49 -11.62 -16.53
CA ARG A 578 -12.08 -10.58 -15.67
C ARG A 578 -12.45 -9.33 -16.46
N GLN A 579 -11.62 -8.90 -17.40
CA GLN A 579 -11.90 -7.75 -18.26
C GLN A 579 -13.04 -8.03 -19.24
N ARG A 580 -13.06 -9.21 -19.82
CA ARG A 580 -14.07 -9.65 -20.80
C ARG A 580 -15.46 -9.70 -20.18
N TYR A 581 -15.61 -10.23 -18.95
CA TYR A 581 -16.91 -10.50 -18.31
C TYR A 581 -17.23 -9.47 -17.22
N PRO A 582 -18.08 -8.45 -17.51
CA PRO A 582 -18.48 -7.44 -16.53
C PRO A 582 -19.13 -8.02 -15.28
N ILE A 583 -19.79 -9.18 -15.40
CA ILE A 583 -20.42 -9.87 -14.27
C ILE A 583 -19.44 -10.26 -13.15
N LEU A 584 -18.14 -10.41 -13.45
CA LEU A 584 -17.08 -10.69 -12.46
C LEU A 584 -16.62 -9.43 -11.70
N ARG A 585 -17.07 -8.23 -12.10
CA ARG A 585 -16.64 -6.94 -11.54
C ARG A 585 -17.82 -5.96 -11.43
N ARG A 586 -18.89 -6.40 -10.79
CA ARG A 586 -20.11 -5.61 -10.66
C ARG A 586 -19.90 -4.41 -9.71
N GLY A 587 -20.52 -3.28 -10.05
CA GLY A 587 -20.55 -2.09 -9.18
C GLY A 587 -21.66 -2.14 -8.11
N ARG A 588 -22.35 -3.27 -7.94
CA ARG A 588 -23.38 -3.52 -6.91
C ARG A 588 -23.19 -4.91 -6.35
N PHE A 589 -23.48 -5.07 -5.06
CA PHE A 589 -23.44 -6.38 -4.43
C PHE A 589 -24.43 -7.34 -5.07
N LEU A 590 -24.05 -8.62 -5.07
CA LEU A 590 -24.95 -9.72 -5.42
C LEU A 590 -25.83 -10.01 -4.21
N VAL A 591 -27.11 -10.17 -4.43
CA VAL A 591 -28.11 -10.30 -3.36
C VAL A 591 -28.58 -11.75 -3.19
N GLY A 592 -28.58 -12.55 -4.28
CA GLY A 592 -29.08 -13.93 -4.27
C GLY A 592 -30.58 -14.07 -4.13
N GLU A 593 -31.33 -12.95 -4.25
CA GLU A 593 -32.78 -12.96 -4.20
C GLU A 593 -33.37 -13.13 -5.59
N TYR A 594 -34.54 -13.77 -5.66
CA TYR A 594 -35.25 -13.97 -6.91
C TYR A 594 -35.87 -12.66 -7.38
N ASN A 595 -35.52 -12.23 -8.58
CA ASN A 595 -36.08 -11.07 -9.23
C ASN A 595 -37.27 -11.49 -10.09
N GLU A 596 -38.49 -11.21 -9.64
CA GLU A 596 -39.73 -11.62 -10.34
C GLU A 596 -39.84 -11.01 -11.75
N ALA A 597 -39.33 -9.80 -11.96
CA ALA A 597 -39.38 -9.12 -13.26
C ALA A 597 -38.43 -9.76 -14.29
N LEU A 598 -37.36 -10.36 -13.85
CA LEU A 598 -36.31 -10.96 -14.70
C LEU A 598 -36.39 -12.50 -14.69
N GLY A 599 -37.10 -13.10 -13.73
CA GLY A 599 -37.26 -14.54 -13.60
C GLY A 599 -35.99 -15.29 -13.16
N VAL A 600 -35.00 -14.58 -12.56
CA VAL A 600 -33.69 -15.13 -12.20
C VAL A 600 -33.17 -14.57 -10.89
N LYS A 601 -32.20 -15.26 -10.29
CA LYS A 601 -31.32 -14.73 -9.22
C LYS A 601 -30.04 -14.21 -9.84
N ASP A 602 -29.42 -13.20 -9.24
CA ASP A 602 -28.13 -12.68 -9.71
C ASP A 602 -26.95 -13.60 -9.33
N VAL A 603 -27.09 -14.33 -8.23
CA VAL A 603 -26.18 -15.43 -7.82
C VAL A 603 -27.01 -16.59 -7.27
N THR A 604 -26.61 -17.81 -7.65
CA THR A 604 -27.17 -19.05 -7.09
C THR A 604 -26.02 -19.95 -6.66
N TRP A 605 -26.10 -20.45 -5.45
CA TRP A 605 -25.13 -21.34 -4.87
C TRP A 605 -25.58 -22.79 -5.11
N LEU A 606 -24.69 -23.62 -5.64
CA LEU A 606 -25.04 -24.99 -6.07
C LEU A 606 -24.23 -26.02 -5.31
N ALA A 607 -24.92 -27.06 -4.88
CA ALA A 607 -24.31 -28.29 -4.40
C ALA A 607 -23.80 -29.18 -5.57
N PRO A 608 -22.93 -30.19 -5.33
CA PRO A 608 -22.42 -31.05 -6.39
C PRO A 608 -23.49 -31.77 -7.21
N GLY A 609 -24.68 -32.03 -6.65
CA GLY A 609 -25.82 -32.58 -7.38
C GLY A 609 -26.45 -31.64 -8.41
N GLY A 610 -26.02 -30.37 -8.47
CA GLY A 610 -26.52 -29.35 -9.39
C GLY A 610 -27.74 -28.58 -8.88
N GLU A 611 -28.26 -28.93 -7.70
CA GLU A 611 -29.34 -28.22 -7.02
C GLU A 611 -28.83 -27.03 -6.19
N GLU A 612 -29.73 -26.11 -5.87
CA GLU A 612 -29.42 -24.98 -5.00
C GLU A 612 -29.08 -25.46 -3.57
N MET A 613 -28.06 -24.88 -2.97
CA MET A 613 -27.61 -25.15 -1.61
C MET A 613 -28.74 -24.94 -0.60
N THR A 614 -29.01 -25.95 0.23
CA THR A 614 -29.95 -25.91 1.36
C THR A 614 -29.25 -25.53 2.65
N GLU A 615 -30.02 -25.27 3.72
CA GLU A 615 -29.43 -24.99 5.04
C GLU A 615 -28.57 -26.18 5.52
N GLU A 616 -28.94 -27.41 5.21
CA GLU A 616 -28.18 -28.61 5.55
C GLU A 616 -26.83 -28.63 4.84
N HIS A 617 -26.80 -28.29 3.55
CA HIS A 617 -25.54 -28.15 2.79
C HIS A 617 -24.62 -27.09 3.36
N TRP A 618 -25.16 -25.92 3.81
CA TRP A 618 -24.39 -24.87 4.42
C TRP A 618 -23.81 -25.21 5.79
N HIS A 619 -24.45 -26.11 6.53
CA HIS A 619 -24.02 -26.58 7.84
C HIS A 619 -23.15 -27.83 7.81
N ASP A 620 -22.93 -28.43 6.63
CA ASP A 620 -22.00 -29.55 6.48
C ASP A 620 -20.55 -29.04 6.56
N GLU A 621 -19.93 -29.24 7.72
CA GLU A 621 -18.54 -28.84 7.98
C GLU A 621 -17.54 -29.56 7.05
N HIS A 622 -17.88 -30.71 6.49
CA HIS A 622 -17.01 -31.49 5.61
C HIS A 622 -17.19 -31.18 4.13
N ALA A 623 -18.20 -30.39 3.77
CA ALA A 623 -18.40 -29.96 2.39
C ALA A 623 -17.26 -28.99 1.93
N ARG A 624 -16.63 -29.33 0.79
CA ARG A 624 -15.50 -28.58 0.22
C ARG A 624 -15.66 -28.33 -1.28
N CYS A 625 -16.80 -28.65 -1.86
CA CYS A 625 -17.11 -28.40 -3.26
C CYS A 625 -18.34 -27.50 -3.36
N LEU A 626 -18.21 -26.42 -4.13
CA LEU A 626 -19.23 -25.38 -4.27
C LEU A 626 -19.33 -24.94 -5.72
N GLY A 627 -20.56 -24.87 -6.25
CA GLY A 627 -20.87 -24.19 -7.51
C GLY A 627 -21.40 -22.79 -7.28
N VAL A 628 -20.99 -21.83 -8.10
CA VAL A 628 -21.43 -20.43 -8.07
C VAL A 628 -21.95 -20.05 -9.45
N LEU A 629 -23.25 -19.97 -9.61
CA LEU A 629 -23.90 -19.54 -10.85
C LEU A 629 -24.14 -18.03 -10.80
N LEU A 630 -23.48 -17.29 -11.67
CA LEU A 630 -23.64 -15.85 -11.87
C LEU A 630 -24.49 -15.63 -13.13
N ASP A 631 -25.71 -15.11 -12.99
CA ASP A 631 -26.63 -14.98 -14.12
C ASP A 631 -26.50 -13.58 -14.77
N GLY A 632 -25.98 -13.55 -16.00
CA GLY A 632 -25.79 -12.33 -16.79
C GLY A 632 -27.08 -11.57 -17.11
N ARG A 633 -28.23 -12.25 -17.05
CA ARG A 633 -29.56 -11.64 -17.28
C ARG A 633 -30.04 -10.83 -16.07
N ALA A 634 -29.52 -11.06 -14.87
CA ALA A 634 -29.91 -10.39 -13.64
C ALA A 634 -29.37 -8.96 -13.55
N GLN A 635 -29.52 -8.18 -14.62
CA GLN A 635 -29.13 -6.76 -14.64
C GLN A 635 -30.35 -5.86 -14.41
N PRO A 636 -30.22 -4.79 -13.60
CA PRO A 636 -31.29 -3.80 -13.51
C PRO A 636 -31.57 -3.19 -14.88
N THR A 637 -32.82 -3.18 -15.32
CA THR A 637 -33.23 -2.56 -16.56
C THR A 637 -32.79 -1.10 -16.64
N GLY A 638 -32.25 -0.67 -17.80
CA GLY A 638 -31.84 0.70 -18.06
C GLY A 638 -30.38 1.05 -17.78
N ILE A 639 -29.52 0.10 -17.37
CA ILE A 639 -28.08 0.32 -17.23
C ILE A 639 -27.37 -0.37 -18.40
N LEU A 640 -26.85 0.43 -19.35
CA LEU A 640 -25.95 -0.06 -20.40
C LEU A 640 -24.56 -0.19 -19.82
N ARG A 641 -23.98 -1.38 -19.89
CA ARG A 641 -22.57 -1.64 -19.56
C ARG A 641 -21.80 -2.01 -20.80
N SER A 642 -20.53 -1.60 -20.85
CA SER A 642 -19.60 -2.09 -21.86
C SER A 642 -19.16 -3.53 -21.54
N GLY A 643 -19.33 -4.45 -22.45
CA GLY A 643 -18.96 -5.86 -22.34
C GLY A 643 -20.18 -6.78 -22.53
N GLU A 644 -19.91 -8.07 -22.67
CA GLU A 644 -20.93 -9.11 -22.84
C GLU A 644 -21.47 -9.52 -21.46
N ASP A 645 -22.80 -9.54 -21.33
CA ASP A 645 -23.50 -10.07 -20.16
C ASP A 645 -23.66 -11.58 -20.32
N ALA A 646 -22.60 -12.31 -19.95
CA ALA A 646 -22.60 -13.77 -19.96
C ALA A 646 -23.12 -14.34 -18.63
N THR A 647 -23.71 -15.52 -18.69
CA THR A 647 -23.97 -16.34 -17.49
C THR A 647 -22.78 -17.26 -17.28
N LEU A 648 -22.21 -17.23 -16.10
CA LEU A 648 -21.00 -17.97 -15.73
C LEU A 648 -21.29 -18.94 -14.59
N LEU A 649 -20.63 -20.12 -14.64
CA LEU A 649 -20.62 -21.07 -13.56
C LEU A 649 -19.17 -21.27 -13.10
N LEU A 650 -18.90 -20.94 -11.84
CA LEU A 650 -17.64 -21.24 -11.17
C LEU A 650 -17.83 -22.49 -10.33
N ILE A 651 -16.88 -23.44 -10.38
CA ILE A 651 -16.89 -24.60 -9.51
C ILE A 651 -15.55 -24.65 -8.76
N LEU A 652 -15.63 -24.68 -7.44
CA LEU A 652 -14.48 -24.72 -6.53
C LEU A 652 -14.53 -26.05 -5.78
N ASN A 653 -13.50 -26.88 -5.91
CA ASN A 653 -13.35 -28.12 -5.18
C ASN A 653 -12.03 -28.12 -4.40
N ALA A 654 -12.07 -27.82 -3.09
CA ALA A 654 -10.94 -27.92 -2.19
C ALA A 654 -10.74 -29.32 -1.60
N TYR A 655 -11.63 -30.27 -1.90
CA TYR A 655 -11.44 -31.65 -1.48
C TYR A 655 -10.24 -32.28 -2.20
N HIS A 656 -9.57 -33.21 -1.56
CA HIS A 656 -8.36 -33.83 -2.12
C HIS A 656 -8.65 -34.78 -3.29
N ASP A 657 -9.85 -35.35 -3.36
CA ASP A 657 -10.29 -36.24 -4.43
C ASP A 657 -11.22 -35.55 -5.43
N ALA A 658 -11.41 -36.19 -6.56
CA ALA A 658 -12.37 -35.74 -7.56
C ALA A 658 -13.82 -35.86 -7.07
N VAL A 659 -14.64 -34.85 -7.40
CA VAL A 659 -16.07 -34.81 -7.07
C VAL A 659 -16.87 -34.77 -8.36
N SER A 660 -17.88 -35.65 -8.50
CA SER A 660 -18.84 -35.56 -9.60
C SER A 660 -19.75 -34.35 -9.36
N PHE A 661 -19.78 -33.44 -10.31
CA PHE A 661 -20.61 -32.24 -10.28
C PHE A 661 -21.57 -32.25 -11.46
N ARG A 662 -22.87 -32.18 -11.17
CA ARG A 662 -23.90 -32.12 -12.18
C ARG A 662 -24.09 -30.71 -12.69
N LEU A 663 -23.83 -30.47 -13.99
CA LEU A 663 -23.95 -29.16 -14.59
C LEU A 663 -25.41 -28.71 -14.66
N PRO A 664 -25.76 -27.54 -14.12
CA PRO A 664 -27.15 -27.10 -13.99
C PRO A 664 -27.77 -26.78 -15.36
N GLU A 665 -29.07 -26.96 -15.46
CA GLU A 665 -29.88 -26.51 -16.58
C GLU A 665 -30.27 -25.06 -16.34
N VAL A 666 -30.01 -24.16 -17.34
CA VAL A 666 -30.31 -22.74 -17.28
C VAL A 666 -31.18 -22.36 -18.45
N ALA A 667 -32.29 -21.68 -18.17
CA ALA A 667 -33.21 -21.22 -19.20
C ALA A 667 -32.48 -20.32 -20.22
N GLU A 668 -32.88 -20.41 -21.50
CA GLU A 668 -32.27 -19.68 -22.60
C GLU A 668 -30.80 -20.07 -22.90
N GLY A 669 -30.37 -21.23 -22.44
CA GLY A 669 -29.07 -21.82 -22.76
C GLY A 669 -29.18 -23.15 -23.52
N SER A 670 -28.06 -23.63 -24.05
CA SER A 670 -27.96 -24.92 -24.76
C SER A 670 -26.91 -25.89 -24.18
N GLY A 671 -26.18 -25.45 -23.17
CA GLY A 671 -25.10 -26.21 -22.52
C GLY A 671 -24.00 -25.29 -21.99
N TRP A 672 -22.90 -25.87 -21.60
CA TRP A 672 -21.77 -25.17 -20.97
C TRP A 672 -20.48 -25.34 -21.76
N THR A 673 -19.67 -24.29 -21.82
CA THR A 673 -18.32 -24.35 -22.36
C THR A 673 -17.30 -24.10 -21.26
N CYS A 674 -16.34 -25.01 -21.09
CA CYS A 674 -15.26 -24.85 -20.14
C CYS A 674 -14.28 -23.75 -20.61
N LEU A 675 -14.10 -22.70 -19.82
CA LEU A 675 -13.18 -21.61 -20.08
C LEU A 675 -11.87 -21.74 -19.32
N LEU A 676 -11.88 -22.41 -18.15
CA LEU A 676 -10.75 -22.53 -17.24
C LEU A 676 -10.84 -23.83 -16.46
N ASP A 677 -9.72 -24.55 -16.36
CA ASP A 677 -9.50 -25.67 -15.45
C ASP A 677 -8.09 -25.58 -14.86
N THR A 678 -7.96 -25.38 -13.54
CA THR A 678 -6.65 -25.23 -12.88
C THR A 678 -5.85 -26.51 -12.84
N GLN A 679 -6.49 -27.67 -12.99
CA GLN A 679 -5.83 -28.97 -13.09
C GLN A 679 -5.23 -29.17 -14.50
N ARG A 680 -5.91 -28.68 -15.52
CA ARG A 680 -5.54 -28.83 -16.94
C ARG A 680 -5.48 -27.47 -17.65
N PRO A 681 -4.54 -26.60 -17.26
CA PRO A 681 -4.53 -25.20 -17.72
C PRO A 681 -4.26 -25.03 -19.20
N GLU A 682 -3.67 -26.04 -19.86
CA GLU A 682 -3.26 -26.02 -21.28
C GLU A 682 -4.19 -26.82 -22.18
N ASP A 683 -5.15 -27.58 -21.63
CA ASP A 683 -6.10 -28.35 -22.42
C ASP A 683 -6.97 -27.45 -23.30
N PRO A 684 -7.43 -27.97 -24.46
CA PRO A 684 -8.24 -27.19 -25.38
C PRO A 684 -9.52 -26.74 -24.68
N LEU A 685 -9.55 -25.42 -24.47
CA LEU A 685 -10.71 -24.74 -23.98
C LEU A 685 -11.74 -24.68 -25.09
N GLY A 686 -12.99 -24.71 -24.70
CA GLY A 686 -14.10 -24.69 -25.63
C GLY A 686 -14.78 -26.05 -25.82
N GLU A 687 -14.40 -27.05 -25.01
CA GLU A 687 -15.20 -28.28 -24.91
C GLU A 687 -16.59 -27.93 -24.40
N ARG A 688 -17.59 -28.46 -25.11
CA ARG A 688 -19.01 -28.24 -24.79
C ARG A 688 -19.56 -29.41 -24.00
N TYR A 689 -20.30 -29.07 -22.96
CA TYR A 689 -20.94 -30.03 -22.06
C TYR A 689 -22.44 -29.79 -22.07
N PRO A 690 -23.26 -30.86 -22.28
CA PRO A 690 -24.73 -30.74 -22.21
C PRO A 690 -25.18 -30.42 -20.79
N PHE A 691 -26.39 -29.88 -20.67
CA PHE A 691 -27.05 -29.74 -19.39
C PHE A 691 -27.27 -31.13 -18.71
N ALA A 692 -27.30 -31.10 -17.39
CA ALA A 692 -27.47 -32.28 -16.54
C ALA A 692 -26.39 -33.37 -16.75
N SER A 693 -25.32 -33.09 -17.48
CA SER A 693 -24.17 -34.00 -17.55
C SER A 693 -23.37 -33.99 -16.25
N GLU A 694 -22.83 -35.16 -15.90
CA GLU A 694 -21.90 -35.29 -14.79
C GLU A 694 -20.50 -34.89 -15.25
N PHE A 695 -19.91 -33.90 -14.58
CA PHE A 695 -18.55 -33.46 -14.80
C PHE A 695 -17.67 -33.87 -13.63
N LEU A 696 -16.58 -34.58 -13.88
CA LEU A 696 -15.65 -34.97 -12.83
C LEU A 696 -14.69 -33.84 -12.52
N VAL A 697 -15.00 -33.06 -11.48
CA VAL A 697 -14.17 -31.94 -10.98
C VAL A 697 -12.97 -32.52 -10.24
N GLY A 698 -11.78 -32.28 -10.71
CA GLY A 698 -10.56 -32.81 -10.08
C GLY A 698 -10.40 -32.34 -8.63
N GLY A 699 -9.68 -33.14 -7.83
CA GLY A 699 -9.34 -32.71 -6.46
C GLY A 699 -8.49 -31.45 -6.46
N ARG A 700 -8.78 -30.52 -5.56
CA ARG A 700 -8.10 -29.21 -5.43
C ARG A 700 -8.04 -28.48 -6.76
N SER A 701 -9.19 -28.21 -7.37
CA SER A 701 -9.29 -27.50 -8.64
C SER A 701 -10.40 -26.47 -8.68
N PHE A 702 -10.17 -25.44 -9.49
CA PHE A 702 -11.10 -24.37 -9.79
C PHE A 702 -11.44 -24.44 -11.29
N LEU A 703 -12.75 -24.34 -11.62
CA LEU A 703 -13.24 -24.34 -12.99
C LEU A 703 -14.12 -23.12 -13.25
N LEU A 704 -14.10 -22.66 -14.49
CA LEU A 704 -15.00 -21.62 -15.00
C LEU A 704 -15.68 -22.10 -16.28
N PHE A 705 -17.01 -22.02 -16.32
CA PHE A 705 -17.82 -22.30 -17.48
C PHE A 705 -18.62 -21.10 -17.93
N GLU A 706 -18.89 -21.00 -19.24
CA GLU A 706 -19.78 -20.03 -19.85
C GLU A 706 -21.02 -20.73 -20.44
N LEU A 707 -22.20 -20.17 -20.17
CA LEU A 707 -23.46 -20.64 -20.73
C LEU A 707 -23.48 -20.37 -22.26
N GLN A 708 -23.80 -21.38 -23.04
CA GLN A 708 -23.95 -21.25 -24.49
C GLN A 708 -25.36 -20.78 -24.85
N PRO A 709 -25.52 -19.83 -25.79
CA PRO A 709 -26.83 -19.37 -26.22
C PRO A 709 -27.61 -20.49 -26.93
N PRO A 710 -28.96 -20.38 -27.00
CA PRO A 710 -29.78 -21.31 -27.77
C PRO A 710 -29.36 -21.32 -29.24
N GLY A 711 -29.22 -22.48 -29.86
CA GLY A 711 -28.90 -22.61 -31.27
C GLY A 711 -27.41 -22.66 -31.67
N ALA A 712 -26.50 -22.57 -30.72
CA ALA A 712 -25.06 -22.71 -30.99
C ALA A 712 -24.60 -24.17 -31.31
N GLY A 713 -25.52 -25.08 -31.59
CA GLY A 713 -25.28 -26.53 -31.66
C GLY A 713 -25.50 -27.20 -33.00
N ALA A 714 -25.51 -26.50 -34.14
CA ALA A 714 -25.78 -27.14 -35.45
C ALA A 714 -24.89 -26.63 -36.61
N GLU A 715 -23.59 -26.42 -36.37
CA GLU A 715 -22.60 -26.35 -37.46
C GLU A 715 -21.34 -27.12 -36.96
N GLY A 716 -21.30 -28.40 -37.29
CA GLY A 716 -20.20 -29.28 -36.98
C GLY A 716 -19.50 -29.86 -38.17
#